data_6fa7a2ee44f1eea013ac8d3999b789b7
#
_entry.id   6fa7a2ee44f1eea013ac8d3999b789b7
#
_cell.length_a   1.000
_cell.length_b   1.000
_cell.length_c   1.000
_cell.angle_alpha   90.00
_cell.angle_beta   90.00
_cell.angle_gamma   90.00
#
_symmetry.space_group_name_H-M   'P 1'
#
loop_
_entity.id
_entity.type
_entity.pdbx_description
1 polymer ?
#
loop_
_entity_poly.entity_id
_entity_poly.type
_entity_poly.pdbx_seq_one_letter_code
_entity_poly.pdbx_strand_id
1 'polypeptide(L)'
;MKNTKKILLALCLLVLAGAAIYIPLSSSFRTPFATMEFSNPSMKWRPIPLWFWNNTAIEDSTLEGQLEKMIVADNYGGCAILPFGKHFSPSYLSDDYFRLYGRAVEKAKELGAKMSIYDEYGFPSGSMGAINGSGVTTFMNNHPEHTVKRLDKTEFTSVGGSTFCQKLTISGKVMSIVAWNTGTNEIVNLRDNLSAADELRWEVPNGNWKIMLFQCVTDGDPNVDYLSQEAVEHFVNDTHDAYYRLFGKDFGKTIISTFFDEPTMYRAQGRMWTGNFNEKFKEKHGFSPEELYPALWYDIGPNTAAARNLLFGMRSALYAEGFMGTINRWAEEHGILSTGHQDQEEIANPTSVSGDLMKVGQYMGMPGIDKIGGGRPTEDYYKVVSSSANNWDKTYVMSETYGAMGNIPEESLYQIAIEQYTKGVNHLIPHAVWYNDQDVTFLPELSWRNPLYNKGLARFNRFLSRLNYMLARPARHLADVAVLYPIQTQYAGHYLDGEKGFYQGGVEVPNTDYLAVSRILTDELGTDFTYLHPEVLDDRCSVSDGKLEMSNSINCEQYTTLILPSVKTISLSNMKKVEQAWKAGVNVIFTTQVPTQSADLYVVDDSITSIVERMLNGENGRKAIFVETPTAQTLNKALTLCTIPDVTFAGGSHPFNYIHKVIDNHHLYYFGNIDVSEATNTIILKHSLSSAVLMDPHTGGTKQAQLKTMEDGRTAISIHLYPNQSVFLVDDGLVNQNGMQEEAESERSSYTFESTICIESLSGSLCFAANGKDFLSMWQFNVSNDSVAYLRPHQWAGGHIQVLDNIQLYGKTDIKRGIAFKVRIEVEEERYARTYINNVLVDERAGNFPLGKFGFRQSHDKAFGAVETACFDDVKITMDKKNEFVKADFSDSNPFNGGVLADGQLLITGNMDHDIWVWLDETSE
;
A
#
# COMPACT_ATOMS: atom_id res chain seq x y z
N MET A 1 -57.84 -13.10 10.68
CA MET A 1 -57.50 -13.35 9.26
C MET A 1 -57.16 -12.10 8.40
N LYS A 2 -57.63 -10.89 8.66
CA LYS A 2 -57.26 -9.71 7.89
C LYS A 2 -55.88 -9.11 8.28
N ASN A 3 -55.44 -9.27 9.50
CA ASN A 3 -54.14 -8.76 9.98
C ASN A 3 -52.94 -9.67 9.61
N THR A 4 -53.17 -10.97 9.52
CA THR A 4 -52.09 -11.94 9.11
C THR A 4 -51.72 -11.76 7.63
N LYS A 5 -52.66 -11.41 6.75
CA LYS A 5 -52.37 -11.11 5.33
C LYS A 5 -51.60 -9.80 5.13
N LYS A 6 -51.78 -8.82 6.00
CA LYS A 6 -51.01 -7.57 5.95
C LYS A 6 -49.56 -7.74 6.44
N ILE A 7 -49.35 -8.58 7.43
CA ILE A 7 -48.01 -8.92 7.94
C ILE A 7 -47.27 -9.79 6.92
N LEU A 8 -47.94 -10.74 6.28
CA LEU A 8 -47.32 -11.52 5.20
C LEU A 8 -46.97 -10.67 3.97
N LEU A 9 -47.82 -9.69 3.61
CA LEU A 9 -47.56 -8.77 2.49
C LEU A 9 -46.41 -7.81 2.83
N ALA A 10 -46.28 -7.36 4.06
CA ALA A 10 -45.19 -6.52 4.52
C ALA A 10 -43.87 -7.29 4.59
N LEU A 11 -43.89 -8.57 5.00
CA LEU A 11 -42.74 -9.43 4.97
C LEU A 11 -42.31 -9.79 3.53
N CYS A 12 -43.26 -10.04 2.64
CA CYS A 12 -42.96 -10.27 1.22
C CYS A 12 -42.43 -8.98 0.52
N LEU A 13 -42.88 -7.78 0.91
CA LEU A 13 -42.37 -6.51 0.41
C LEU A 13 -40.98 -6.19 0.99
N LEU A 14 -40.68 -6.59 2.23
CA LEU A 14 -39.35 -6.49 2.81
C LEU A 14 -38.37 -7.49 2.19
N VAL A 15 -38.81 -8.69 1.86
CA VAL A 15 -38.01 -9.69 1.13
C VAL A 15 -37.80 -9.28 -0.34
N LEU A 16 -38.79 -8.64 -0.96
CA LEU A 16 -38.66 -8.09 -2.32
C LEU A 16 -37.85 -6.78 -2.35
N ALA A 17 -37.89 -5.97 -1.30
CA ALA A 17 -37.00 -4.79 -1.16
C ALA A 17 -35.56 -5.23 -0.83
N GLY A 18 -35.35 -6.30 -0.04
CA GLY A 18 -34.05 -6.93 0.19
C GLY A 18 -33.49 -7.63 -1.05
N ALA A 19 -34.36 -8.14 -1.94
CA ALA A 19 -33.95 -8.77 -3.20
C ALA A 19 -33.71 -7.75 -4.34
N ALA A 20 -34.20 -6.51 -4.20
CA ALA A 20 -34.02 -5.47 -5.22
C ALA A 20 -32.74 -4.63 -5.01
N ILE A 21 -32.01 -4.85 -3.92
CA ILE A 21 -30.65 -4.27 -3.69
C ILE A 21 -29.54 -5.30 -3.98
N TYR A 22 -29.92 -6.51 -4.38
CA TYR A 22 -29.00 -7.43 -5.01
C TYR A 22 -28.84 -7.04 -6.50
N ILE A 23 -28.22 -5.89 -6.74
CA ILE A 23 -27.55 -5.65 -8.04
C ILE A 23 -26.48 -6.76 -8.08
N PRO A 24 -26.53 -7.67 -9.04
CA PRO A 24 -25.51 -8.68 -9.11
C PRO A 24 -24.18 -7.97 -9.37
N LEU A 25 -23.31 -7.89 -8.38
CA LEU A 25 -21.89 -7.59 -8.54
C LEU A 25 -21.23 -8.53 -9.58
N SER A 26 -21.93 -9.57 -10.02
CA SER A 26 -21.48 -10.56 -10.96
C SER A 26 -21.17 -10.07 -12.37
N SER A 27 -21.65 -8.90 -12.80
CA SER A 27 -21.33 -8.38 -14.14
C SER A 27 -20.05 -7.52 -14.18
N SER A 28 -19.61 -6.95 -13.04
CA SER A 28 -18.37 -6.16 -13.01
C SER A 28 -17.11 -7.01 -12.85
N PHE A 29 -17.23 -8.23 -12.39
CA PHE A 29 -16.11 -9.19 -12.25
C PHE A 29 -15.59 -9.69 -13.60
N ARG A 30 -16.40 -9.66 -14.64
CA ARG A 30 -16.13 -10.28 -15.95
C ARG A 30 -15.56 -9.34 -17.01
N THR A 31 -15.21 -8.11 -16.68
CA THR A 31 -14.63 -7.22 -17.69
C THR A 31 -13.16 -7.54 -17.87
N PRO A 32 -12.73 -8.09 -18.99
CA PRO A 32 -11.33 -8.34 -19.27
C PRO A 32 -10.49 -7.08 -19.16
N PHE A 33 -9.20 -7.22 -18.94
CA PHE A 33 -8.27 -6.11 -18.97
C PHE A 33 -8.16 -5.57 -20.40
N ALA A 34 -8.55 -4.31 -20.60
CA ALA A 34 -8.37 -3.64 -21.86
C ALA A 34 -6.92 -3.16 -21.99
N THR A 35 -6.24 -3.60 -23.03
CA THR A 35 -4.84 -3.21 -23.27
C THR A 35 -4.66 -1.70 -23.45
N MET A 36 -5.63 -1.01 -24.04
CA MET A 36 -5.64 0.46 -24.14
C MET A 36 -5.75 1.14 -22.78
N GLU A 37 -6.61 0.63 -21.88
CA GLU A 37 -6.74 1.17 -20.51
C GLU A 37 -5.47 0.87 -19.69
N PHE A 38 -4.85 -0.29 -19.88
CA PHE A 38 -3.56 -0.58 -19.26
C PHE A 38 -2.45 0.34 -19.76
N SER A 39 -2.36 0.56 -21.07
CA SER A 39 -1.35 1.43 -21.66
C SER A 39 -1.47 2.87 -21.17
N ASN A 40 -2.69 3.41 -21.08
CA ASN A 40 -2.96 4.77 -20.60
C ASN A 40 -4.16 4.78 -19.63
N PRO A 41 -3.94 4.45 -18.35
CA PRO A 41 -5.02 4.35 -17.37
C PRO A 41 -5.78 5.65 -17.19
N SER A 42 -7.10 5.52 -17.09
CA SER A 42 -8.01 6.65 -16.86
C SER A 42 -7.78 7.26 -15.45
N MET A 43 -8.30 8.46 -15.26
CA MET A 43 -8.14 9.27 -14.04
C MET A 43 -8.42 8.50 -12.75
N LYS A 44 -9.40 7.60 -12.74
CA LYS A 44 -9.80 6.84 -11.56
C LYS A 44 -8.75 5.89 -10.99
N TRP A 45 -7.72 5.54 -11.79
CA TRP A 45 -6.66 4.63 -11.37
C TRP A 45 -5.40 5.35 -10.92
N ARG A 46 -5.36 6.68 -11.11
CA ARG A 46 -4.20 7.48 -10.75
C ARG A 46 -4.10 7.64 -9.22
N PRO A 47 -2.87 7.71 -8.68
CA PRO A 47 -2.67 7.92 -7.25
C PRO A 47 -3.20 9.30 -6.82
N ILE A 48 -3.70 9.38 -5.59
CA ILE A 48 -4.24 10.60 -4.98
C ILE A 48 -3.32 10.96 -3.80
N PRO A 49 -2.42 11.96 -3.93
CA PRO A 49 -1.49 12.32 -2.87
C PRO A 49 -2.17 13.10 -1.75
N LEU A 50 -1.52 13.13 -0.58
CA LEU A 50 -1.77 14.16 0.40
C LEU A 50 -1.28 15.51 -0.14
N TRP A 51 -2.09 16.55 0.03
CA TRP A 51 -1.75 17.92 -0.33
C TRP A 51 -1.77 18.81 0.91
N PHE A 52 -0.60 19.03 1.48
CA PHE A 52 -0.44 19.86 2.67
C PHE A 52 -0.70 21.32 2.36
N TRP A 53 -1.72 21.88 2.95
CA TRP A 53 -1.96 23.32 3.02
C TRP A 53 -1.22 23.85 4.26
N ASN A 54 0.07 24.10 4.10
CA ASN A 54 1.00 24.24 5.21
C ASN A 54 1.45 25.68 5.47
N ASN A 55 1.37 26.08 6.75
CA ASN A 55 2.02 27.26 7.34
C ASN A 55 1.94 28.57 6.53
N THR A 56 0.86 28.78 5.77
CA THR A 56 0.67 30.02 4.98
C THR A 56 -0.81 30.30 4.75
N ALA A 57 -1.12 31.48 4.25
CA ALA A 57 -2.46 31.80 3.74
C ALA A 57 -2.66 31.13 2.38
N ILE A 58 -3.84 30.55 2.18
CA ILE A 58 -4.21 29.91 0.91
C ILE A 58 -4.88 30.94 0.00
N GLU A 59 -4.41 31.04 -1.23
CA GLU A 59 -4.91 31.99 -2.23
C GLU A 59 -5.55 31.26 -3.41
N ASP A 60 -6.71 31.77 -3.89
CA ASP A 60 -7.54 31.13 -4.91
C ASP A 60 -6.77 30.77 -6.19
N SER A 61 -6.03 31.73 -6.75
CA SER A 61 -5.31 31.52 -8.02
C SER A 61 -4.13 30.56 -7.89
N THR A 62 -3.43 30.59 -6.76
CA THR A 62 -2.32 29.68 -6.46
C THR A 62 -2.84 28.26 -6.26
N LEU A 63 -3.94 28.10 -5.51
CA LEU A 63 -4.61 26.84 -5.27
C LEU A 63 -5.01 26.15 -6.57
N GLU A 64 -5.73 26.87 -7.46
CA GLU A 64 -6.20 26.32 -8.73
C GLU A 64 -5.02 25.96 -9.65
N GLY A 65 -4.02 26.83 -9.71
CA GLY A 65 -2.82 26.58 -10.52
C GLY A 65 -2.00 25.38 -10.04
N GLN A 66 -1.87 25.19 -8.72
CA GLN A 66 -1.19 24.02 -8.16
C GLN A 66 -1.97 22.74 -8.43
N LEU A 67 -3.27 22.72 -8.20
CA LEU A 67 -4.11 21.56 -8.49
C LEU A 67 -4.03 21.16 -9.97
N GLU A 68 -4.09 22.13 -10.88
CA GLU A 68 -3.93 21.87 -12.31
C GLU A 68 -2.56 21.24 -12.64
N LYS A 69 -1.46 21.73 -12.04
CA LYS A 69 -0.13 21.14 -12.20
C LYS A 69 -0.05 19.71 -11.67
N MET A 70 -0.61 19.43 -10.51
CA MET A 70 -0.67 18.08 -9.96
C MET A 70 -1.36 17.10 -10.91
N ILE A 71 -2.47 17.50 -11.52
CA ILE A 71 -3.25 16.63 -12.40
C ILE A 71 -2.63 16.51 -13.78
N VAL A 72 -2.20 17.61 -14.37
CA VAL A 72 -1.75 17.66 -15.77
C VAL A 72 -0.26 17.35 -15.91
N ALA A 73 0.60 17.96 -15.08
CA ALA A 73 2.04 17.77 -15.18
C ALA A 73 2.51 16.50 -14.48
N ASP A 74 2.00 16.22 -13.26
CA ASP A 74 2.44 15.10 -12.43
C ASP A 74 1.62 13.82 -12.64
N ASN A 75 0.49 13.91 -13.35
CA ASN A 75 -0.39 12.77 -13.62
C ASN A 75 -1.03 12.17 -12.36
N TYR A 76 -1.29 12.97 -11.32
CA TYR A 76 -2.09 12.56 -10.19
C TYR A 76 -3.58 12.44 -10.55
N GLY A 77 -4.32 11.65 -9.79
CA GLY A 77 -5.76 11.45 -9.96
C GLY A 77 -6.62 12.44 -9.16
N GLY A 78 -5.99 13.20 -8.28
CA GLY A 78 -6.68 14.09 -7.35
C GLY A 78 -5.80 14.51 -6.19
N CYS A 79 -6.42 14.82 -5.04
CA CYS A 79 -5.70 15.15 -3.79
C CYS A 79 -6.58 14.90 -2.55
N ALA A 80 -5.92 14.73 -1.39
CA ALA A 80 -6.50 14.89 -0.07
C ALA A 80 -5.92 16.16 0.57
N ILE A 81 -6.76 17.14 0.87
CA ILE A 81 -6.30 18.42 1.43
C ILE A 81 -6.07 18.27 2.93
N LEU A 82 -4.82 18.45 3.36
CA LEU A 82 -4.35 18.37 4.73
C LEU A 82 -3.95 19.76 5.24
N PRO A 83 -4.77 20.45 6.03
CA PRO A 83 -4.37 21.67 6.73
C PRO A 83 -3.27 21.35 7.75
N PHE A 84 -2.17 22.13 7.77
CA PHE A 84 -1.01 21.79 8.58
C PHE A 84 -0.26 23.02 9.12
N GLY A 85 0.18 22.92 10.37
CA GLY A 85 1.08 23.88 10.98
C GLY A 85 0.40 25.13 11.53
N LYS A 86 1.10 25.84 12.42
CA LYS A 86 0.54 26.93 13.25
C LYS A 86 0.16 28.19 12.46
N HIS A 87 0.73 28.38 11.28
CA HIS A 87 0.54 29.59 10.46
C HIS A 87 -0.39 29.34 9.27
N PHE A 88 -1.06 28.19 9.24
CA PHE A 88 -2.09 27.92 8.23
C PHE A 88 -3.28 28.90 8.40
N SER A 89 -3.72 29.44 7.29
CA SER A 89 -4.90 30.33 7.22
C SER A 89 -5.65 30.05 5.91
N PRO A 90 -6.98 30.04 5.96
CA PRO A 90 -7.92 30.48 7.02
C PRO A 90 -8.08 29.48 8.16
N SER A 91 -8.83 29.86 9.20
CA SER A 91 -9.16 28.95 10.29
C SER A 91 -9.87 27.69 9.79
N TYR A 92 -9.42 26.54 10.25
CA TYR A 92 -9.99 25.24 9.86
C TYR A 92 -11.51 25.17 10.11
N LEU A 93 -12.24 24.61 9.15
CA LEU A 93 -13.71 24.49 9.11
C LEU A 93 -14.49 25.81 9.16
N SER A 94 -13.83 26.97 9.01
CA SER A 94 -14.52 28.26 8.86
C SER A 94 -15.16 28.41 7.47
N ASP A 95 -16.06 29.40 7.33
CA ASP A 95 -16.67 29.73 6.04
C ASP A 95 -15.62 30.04 4.96
N ASP A 96 -14.52 30.72 5.33
CA ASP A 96 -13.42 31.00 4.40
C ASP A 96 -12.64 29.73 4.03
N TYR A 97 -12.47 28.80 4.96
CA TYR A 97 -11.89 27.50 4.68
C TYR A 97 -12.74 26.72 3.66
N PHE A 98 -14.04 26.63 3.90
CA PHE A 98 -14.93 25.93 3.00
C PHE A 98 -15.12 26.62 1.66
N ARG A 99 -14.98 27.95 1.60
CA ARG A 99 -14.93 28.68 0.33
C ARG A 99 -13.73 28.23 -0.52
N LEU A 100 -12.54 28.14 0.08
CA LEU A 100 -11.33 27.68 -0.61
C LEU A 100 -11.41 26.18 -0.97
N TYR A 101 -11.89 25.37 -0.04
CA TYR A 101 -12.12 23.94 -0.30
C TYR A 101 -13.09 23.74 -1.46
N GLY A 102 -14.16 24.53 -1.51
CA GLY A 102 -15.12 24.54 -2.62
C GLY A 102 -14.49 24.94 -3.96
N ARG A 103 -13.53 25.88 -3.96
CA ARG A 103 -12.76 26.21 -5.18
C ARG A 103 -11.95 25.01 -5.65
N ALA A 104 -11.31 24.29 -4.72
CA ALA A 104 -10.60 23.05 -5.06
C ALA A 104 -11.55 21.97 -5.62
N VAL A 105 -12.75 21.80 -5.03
CA VAL A 105 -13.75 20.86 -5.52
C VAL A 105 -14.20 21.21 -6.94
N GLU A 106 -14.53 22.47 -7.23
CA GLU A 106 -14.94 22.89 -8.57
C GLU A 106 -13.79 22.71 -9.59
N LYS A 107 -12.56 23.08 -9.23
CA LYS A 107 -11.40 22.87 -10.11
C LYS A 107 -11.12 21.38 -10.34
N ALA A 108 -11.25 20.53 -9.33
CA ALA A 108 -11.15 19.07 -9.47
C ALA A 108 -12.21 18.53 -10.44
N LYS A 109 -13.44 19.02 -10.38
CA LYS A 109 -14.51 18.65 -11.33
C LYS A 109 -14.18 19.05 -12.77
N GLU A 110 -13.68 20.27 -12.98
CA GLU A 110 -13.24 20.72 -14.32
C GLU A 110 -12.18 19.79 -14.90
N LEU A 111 -11.24 19.33 -14.08
CA LEU A 111 -10.15 18.45 -14.48
C LEU A 111 -10.54 16.96 -14.51
N GLY A 112 -11.74 16.58 -14.05
CA GLY A 112 -12.16 15.19 -13.88
C GLY A 112 -11.46 14.47 -12.73
N ALA A 113 -10.78 15.21 -11.86
CA ALA A 113 -10.02 14.72 -10.73
C ALA A 113 -10.90 14.31 -9.54
N LYS A 114 -10.31 13.58 -8.59
CA LYS A 114 -10.97 13.10 -7.37
C LYS A 114 -10.42 13.78 -6.14
N MET A 115 -11.19 13.80 -5.07
CA MET A 115 -10.77 14.32 -3.78
C MET A 115 -11.07 13.32 -2.68
N SER A 116 -10.23 13.30 -1.67
CA SER A 116 -10.49 12.67 -0.38
C SER A 116 -10.62 13.74 0.69
N ILE A 117 -11.54 13.57 1.62
CA ILE A 117 -11.57 14.39 2.83
C ILE A 117 -10.39 13.91 3.71
N TYR A 118 -9.59 14.85 4.18
CA TYR A 118 -8.72 14.63 5.32
C TYR A 118 -9.41 15.19 6.55
N ASP A 119 -9.62 14.38 7.58
CA ASP A 119 -10.60 14.65 8.63
C ASP A 119 -10.07 15.48 9.81
N GLU A 120 -8.83 15.99 9.70
CA GLU A 120 -8.15 16.68 10.80
C GLU A 120 -7.43 17.96 10.32
N TYR A 121 -6.96 18.73 11.25
CA TYR A 121 -6.00 19.81 11.04
C TYR A 121 -4.66 19.42 11.72
N GLY A 122 -3.71 18.95 10.92
CA GLY A 122 -2.54 18.21 11.36
C GLY A 122 -2.87 16.73 11.63
N PHE A 123 -2.16 16.10 12.50
CA PHE A 123 -2.37 14.72 12.94
C PHE A 123 -1.89 14.54 14.39
N PRO A 124 -2.37 13.53 15.14
CA PRO A 124 -3.34 12.49 14.75
C PRO A 124 -4.78 13.02 14.71
N SER A 125 -5.65 12.30 13.99
CA SER A 125 -7.08 12.58 13.90
C SER A 125 -7.76 12.48 15.27
N GLY A 126 -8.70 13.42 15.54
CA GLY A 126 -9.53 13.42 16.75
C GLY A 126 -9.46 14.65 17.60
N SER A 127 -8.61 15.65 17.31
CA SER A 127 -8.43 16.85 18.12
C SER A 127 -8.93 18.13 17.50
N MET A 128 -9.16 18.14 16.18
CA MET A 128 -9.52 19.30 15.38
C MET A 128 -8.49 20.44 15.47
N GLY A 129 -7.20 20.10 15.38
CA GLY A 129 -6.11 21.07 15.27
C GLY A 129 -5.22 21.25 16.50
N ALA A 130 -5.39 20.47 17.55
CA ALA A 130 -4.58 20.61 18.75
C ALA A 130 -3.12 20.19 18.55
N ILE A 131 -2.88 19.17 17.72
CA ILE A 131 -1.57 18.56 17.49
C ILE A 131 -1.18 18.74 16.03
N ASN A 132 0.04 19.22 15.76
CA ASN A 132 0.53 19.55 14.42
C ASN A 132 -0.34 20.55 13.62
N GLY A 133 -1.37 21.12 14.25
CA GLY A 133 -2.26 22.14 13.72
C GLY A 133 -2.06 23.51 14.40
N SER A 134 -3.17 24.21 14.65
CA SER A 134 -3.16 25.53 15.34
C SER A 134 -2.65 25.50 16.77
N GLY A 135 -2.70 24.36 17.42
CA GLY A 135 -2.49 24.20 18.86
C GLY A 135 -3.71 24.51 19.72
N VAL A 136 -4.86 24.80 19.10
CA VAL A 136 -6.15 25.02 19.80
C VAL A 136 -6.85 23.68 20.01
N THR A 137 -7.21 23.40 21.26
CA THR A 137 -7.88 22.15 21.64
C THR A 137 -9.39 22.22 21.31
N THR A 138 -9.72 22.30 20.01
CA THR A 138 -11.09 22.58 19.56
C THR A 138 -12.07 21.51 20.00
N PHE A 139 -11.77 20.24 19.74
CA PHE A 139 -12.64 19.14 20.16
C PHE A 139 -12.83 19.10 21.68
N MET A 140 -11.76 19.20 22.45
CA MET A 140 -11.82 19.20 23.92
C MET A 140 -12.62 20.38 24.47
N ASN A 141 -12.55 21.56 23.83
CA ASN A 141 -13.32 22.73 24.26
C ASN A 141 -14.83 22.55 23.98
N ASN A 142 -15.18 21.91 22.88
CA ASN A 142 -16.57 21.66 22.50
C ASN A 142 -17.18 20.48 23.28
N HIS A 143 -16.39 19.43 23.52
CA HIS A 143 -16.85 18.14 24.06
C HIS A 143 -15.89 17.60 25.15
N PRO A 144 -15.71 18.31 26.28
CA PRO A 144 -14.72 17.95 27.29
C PRO A 144 -14.93 16.57 27.93
N GLU A 145 -16.20 16.09 27.97
CA GLU A 145 -16.58 14.78 28.50
C GLU A 145 -16.27 13.62 27.55
N HIS A 146 -16.04 13.92 26.26
CA HIS A 146 -15.81 12.95 25.19
C HIS A 146 -14.32 12.81 24.80
N THR A 147 -13.42 13.43 25.57
CA THR A 147 -11.97 13.31 25.33
C THR A 147 -11.38 12.05 25.92
N VAL A 148 -10.14 11.76 25.52
CA VAL A 148 -9.38 10.59 25.95
C VAL A 148 -9.43 10.38 27.45
N LYS A 149 -9.66 9.14 27.85
CA LYS A 149 -9.67 8.68 29.24
C LYS A 149 -8.62 7.59 29.44
N ARG A 150 -8.23 7.41 30.71
CA ARG A 150 -7.32 6.33 31.09
C ARG A 150 -7.82 5.57 32.32
N LEU A 151 -7.29 4.36 32.45
CA LEU A 151 -7.52 3.53 33.63
C LEU A 151 -6.41 3.76 34.66
N ASP A 152 -6.77 4.32 35.80
CA ASP A 152 -5.87 4.50 36.95
C ASP A 152 -6.12 3.42 37.98
N LYS A 153 -5.05 2.98 38.65
CA LYS A 153 -5.06 2.02 39.75
C LYS A 153 -4.55 2.66 41.04
N THR A 154 -5.32 2.51 42.11
CA THR A 154 -4.84 2.78 43.48
C THR A 154 -4.78 1.47 44.25
N GLU A 155 -3.72 1.21 44.99
CA GLU A 155 -3.44 -0.08 45.63
C GLU A 155 -3.13 0.10 47.12
N PHE A 156 -3.68 -0.79 47.94
CA PHE A 156 -3.41 -0.95 49.35
C PHE A 156 -3.06 -2.41 49.64
N THR A 157 -2.38 -2.66 50.75
CA THR A 157 -2.10 -4.01 51.24
C THR A 157 -2.73 -4.22 52.62
N SER A 158 -3.20 -5.44 52.87
CA SER A 158 -3.72 -5.83 54.19
C SER A 158 -3.43 -7.31 54.46
N VAL A 159 -3.36 -7.64 55.74
CA VAL A 159 -3.11 -9.00 56.22
C VAL A 159 -4.35 -9.51 56.91
N GLY A 160 -4.64 -10.79 56.76
CA GLY A 160 -5.81 -11.46 57.32
C GLY A 160 -5.96 -11.29 58.84
N GLY A 161 -7.22 -11.30 59.28
CA GLY A 161 -7.61 -11.10 60.69
C GLY A 161 -7.70 -9.63 61.13
N SER A 162 -7.61 -8.67 60.18
CA SER A 162 -7.80 -7.24 60.41
C SER A 162 -9.06 -6.72 59.72
N THR A 163 -9.60 -5.61 60.15
CA THR A 163 -10.62 -4.86 59.42
C THR A 163 -9.90 -3.77 58.62
N PHE A 164 -10.01 -3.86 57.31
CA PHE A 164 -9.56 -2.78 56.41
C PHE A 164 -10.61 -1.68 56.38
N CYS A 165 -10.17 -0.43 56.69
CA CYS A 165 -11.04 0.73 56.66
C CYS A 165 -10.25 1.90 56.06
N GLN A 166 -10.65 2.34 54.88
CA GLN A 166 -9.93 3.38 54.14
C GLN A 166 -10.93 4.27 53.40
N LYS A 167 -10.74 5.59 53.57
CA LYS A 167 -11.42 6.54 52.70
C LYS A 167 -10.70 6.61 51.36
N LEU A 168 -11.43 6.28 50.31
CA LEU A 168 -10.90 6.29 48.95
C LEU A 168 -11.01 7.69 48.31
N THR A 169 -10.09 8.03 47.42
CA THR A 169 -10.17 9.22 46.56
C THR A 169 -10.78 8.81 45.25
N ILE A 170 -12.02 9.22 45.01
CA ILE A 170 -12.73 8.93 43.74
C ILE A 170 -12.57 10.16 42.83
N SER A 171 -11.79 9.99 41.76
CA SER A 171 -11.48 11.04 40.78
C SER A 171 -12.14 10.83 39.42
N GLY A 172 -12.79 9.68 39.21
CA GLY A 172 -13.45 9.31 37.97
C GLY A 172 -14.49 8.21 38.16
N LYS A 173 -14.93 7.59 37.09
CA LYS A 173 -15.86 6.45 37.15
C LYS A 173 -15.13 5.23 37.74
N VAL A 174 -15.67 4.71 38.84
CA VAL A 174 -15.14 3.49 39.45
C VAL A 174 -15.45 2.31 38.55
N MET A 175 -14.42 1.64 38.03
CA MET A 175 -14.51 0.48 37.16
C MET A 175 -14.51 -0.81 37.95
N SER A 176 -13.67 -0.92 38.99
CA SER A 176 -13.59 -2.09 39.85
C SER A 176 -13.04 -1.72 41.24
N ILE A 177 -13.49 -2.41 42.29
CA ILE A 177 -12.88 -2.42 43.60
C ILE A 177 -12.76 -3.89 43.99
N VAL A 178 -11.55 -4.41 44.09
CA VAL A 178 -11.30 -5.82 44.38
C VAL A 178 -10.19 -6.01 45.38
N ALA A 179 -10.25 -7.12 46.11
CA ALA A 179 -9.13 -7.65 46.89
C ALA A 179 -8.61 -8.91 46.23
N TRP A 180 -7.31 -9.01 46.03
CA TRP A 180 -6.62 -10.19 45.49
C TRP A 180 -5.70 -10.78 46.55
N ASN A 181 -5.92 -12.08 46.86
CA ASN A 181 -5.03 -12.84 47.71
C ASN A 181 -3.82 -13.32 46.95
N THR A 182 -2.64 -12.77 47.27
CA THR A 182 -1.38 -13.05 46.54
C THR A 182 -0.85 -14.47 46.75
N GLY A 183 -1.37 -15.21 47.72
CA GLY A 183 -0.95 -16.59 48.02
C GLY A 183 -1.87 -17.65 47.42
N THR A 184 -3.17 -17.36 47.30
CA THR A 184 -4.17 -18.32 46.77
C THR A 184 -4.73 -17.96 45.41
N ASN A 185 -4.45 -16.74 44.92
CA ASN A 185 -5.04 -16.12 43.74
C ASN A 185 -6.56 -15.89 43.80
N GLU A 186 -7.13 -15.96 44.99
CA GLU A 186 -8.55 -15.64 45.20
C GLU A 186 -8.78 -14.13 44.98
N ILE A 187 -9.85 -13.78 44.28
CA ILE A 187 -10.26 -12.41 44.03
C ILE A 187 -11.66 -12.20 44.58
N VAL A 188 -11.85 -11.15 45.37
CA VAL A 188 -13.13 -10.79 45.98
C VAL A 188 -13.52 -9.40 45.48
N ASN A 189 -14.74 -9.29 44.95
CA ASN A 189 -15.32 -8.00 44.58
C ASN A 189 -15.77 -7.26 45.82
N LEU A 190 -15.26 -6.05 46.03
CA LEU A 190 -15.54 -5.20 47.19
C LEU A 190 -16.45 -4.01 46.86
N ARG A 191 -17.11 -3.98 45.74
CA ARG A 191 -17.96 -2.87 45.30
C ARG A 191 -19.04 -2.52 46.32
N ASP A 192 -19.67 -3.55 46.91
CA ASP A 192 -20.74 -3.39 47.89
C ASP A 192 -20.22 -2.99 49.28
N ASN A 193 -18.92 -3.06 49.49
CA ASN A 193 -18.26 -2.63 50.72
C ASN A 193 -17.92 -1.13 50.76
N LEU A 194 -18.14 -0.40 49.63
CA LEU A 194 -17.93 1.03 49.54
C LEU A 194 -19.18 1.77 50.03
N SER A 195 -19.02 2.60 51.03
CA SER A 195 -20.11 3.49 51.53
C SER A 195 -20.35 4.68 50.60
N ALA A 196 -21.50 5.36 50.80
CA ALA A 196 -21.80 6.61 50.08
C ALA A 196 -20.82 7.78 50.44
N ALA A 197 -20.00 7.63 51.47
CA ALA A 197 -18.98 8.61 51.89
C ALA A 197 -17.58 8.25 51.35
N ASP A 198 -17.50 7.34 50.37
CA ASP A 198 -16.25 6.81 49.78
C ASP A 198 -15.36 6.07 50.79
N GLU A 199 -15.93 5.57 51.89
CA GLU A 199 -15.21 4.75 52.85
C GLU A 199 -15.37 3.26 52.49
N LEU A 200 -14.26 2.58 52.17
CA LEU A 200 -14.20 1.15 51.92
C LEU A 200 -13.92 0.44 53.23
N ARG A 201 -14.85 -0.42 53.70
CA ARG A 201 -14.71 -1.21 54.89
C ARG A 201 -14.87 -2.71 54.57
N TRP A 202 -13.88 -3.51 54.96
CA TRP A 202 -13.89 -4.94 54.68
C TRP A 202 -13.18 -5.73 55.81
N GLU A 203 -13.82 -6.81 56.20
CA GLU A 203 -13.23 -7.77 57.12
C GLU A 203 -12.31 -8.70 56.35
N VAL A 204 -10.99 -8.61 56.56
CA VAL A 204 -9.98 -9.26 55.75
C VAL A 204 -9.84 -10.72 56.11
N PRO A 205 -10.16 -11.71 55.24
CA PRO A 205 -9.92 -13.12 55.46
C PRO A 205 -8.44 -13.44 55.63
N ASN A 206 -8.12 -14.61 56.13
CA ASN A 206 -6.72 -15.03 56.28
C ASN A 206 -5.94 -14.94 54.98
N GLY A 207 -4.70 -14.51 55.05
CA GLY A 207 -3.79 -14.37 53.86
C GLY A 207 -3.22 -12.95 53.69
N ASN A 208 -2.50 -12.78 52.59
CA ASN A 208 -1.95 -11.50 52.20
C ASN A 208 -2.74 -10.94 51.04
N TRP A 209 -3.33 -9.77 51.20
CA TRP A 209 -4.28 -9.23 50.26
C TRP A 209 -3.76 -7.89 49.67
N LYS A 210 -3.93 -7.72 48.34
CA LYS A 210 -3.85 -6.45 47.66
C LYS A 210 -5.26 -5.95 47.39
N ILE A 211 -5.60 -4.79 47.89
CA ILE A 211 -6.91 -4.15 47.69
C ILE A 211 -6.70 -3.06 46.65
N MET A 212 -7.42 -3.14 45.55
CA MET A 212 -7.23 -2.30 44.36
C MET A 212 -8.52 -1.59 43.98
N LEU A 213 -8.40 -0.28 43.78
CA LEU A 213 -9.42 0.57 43.18
C LEU A 213 -8.97 0.88 41.72
N PHE A 214 -9.81 0.59 40.76
CA PHE A 214 -9.62 0.95 39.35
C PHE A 214 -10.64 2.00 38.97
N GLN A 215 -10.17 3.09 38.36
CA GLN A 215 -10.99 4.23 37.98
C GLN A 215 -10.69 4.65 36.54
N CYS A 216 -11.76 4.91 35.75
CA CYS A 216 -11.63 5.57 34.47
C CYS A 216 -11.70 7.08 34.67
N VAL A 217 -10.60 7.77 34.39
CA VAL A 217 -10.44 9.23 34.60
C VAL A 217 -10.17 9.91 33.27
N THR A 218 -10.54 11.19 33.14
CA THR A 218 -10.12 12.04 32.01
C THR A 218 -8.60 12.19 32.03
N ASP A 219 -7.93 11.97 30.90
CA ASP A 219 -6.46 12.03 30.83
C ASP A 219 -5.94 13.45 30.69
N GLY A 220 -6.60 14.27 29.89
CA GLY A 220 -6.17 15.61 29.48
C GLY A 220 -5.56 15.64 28.06
N ASP A 221 -5.45 14.52 27.38
CA ASP A 221 -5.17 14.48 25.96
C ASP A 221 -6.34 15.08 25.17
N PRO A 222 -6.09 15.99 24.20
CA PRO A 222 -7.15 16.73 23.50
C PRO A 222 -7.94 15.91 22.47
N ASN A 223 -7.51 14.68 22.18
CA ASN A 223 -8.19 13.84 21.20
C ASN A 223 -9.50 13.27 21.75
N VAL A 224 -10.34 12.84 20.83
CA VAL A 224 -11.59 12.12 21.11
C VAL A 224 -11.31 10.79 21.84
N ASP A 225 -12.23 10.36 22.72
CA ASP A 225 -12.20 9.00 23.30
C ASP A 225 -12.44 7.98 22.19
N TYR A 226 -11.37 7.49 21.59
CA TYR A 226 -11.39 6.54 20.45
C TYR A 226 -12.14 5.23 20.77
N LEU A 227 -12.31 4.89 22.07
CA LEU A 227 -13.00 3.68 22.49
C LEU A 227 -14.50 3.90 22.65
N SER A 228 -14.99 5.13 22.52
CA SER A 228 -16.39 5.51 22.68
C SER A 228 -17.00 5.89 21.34
N GLN A 229 -17.89 5.04 20.82
CA GLN A 229 -18.66 5.36 19.61
C GLN A 229 -19.36 6.71 19.73
N GLU A 230 -20.00 7.01 20.86
CA GLU A 230 -20.69 8.27 21.12
C GLU A 230 -19.75 9.48 21.00
N ALA A 231 -18.55 9.38 21.55
CA ALA A 231 -17.54 10.44 21.46
C ALA A 231 -17.09 10.67 20.02
N VAL A 232 -16.87 9.59 19.26
CA VAL A 232 -16.48 9.66 17.85
C VAL A 232 -17.61 10.20 16.97
N GLU A 233 -18.89 9.93 17.30
CA GLU A 233 -20.04 10.52 16.62
C GLU A 233 -20.03 12.05 16.75
N HIS A 234 -19.63 12.61 17.90
CA HIS A 234 -19.45 14.05 18.04
C HIS A 234 -18.32 14.59 17.14
N PHE A 235 -17.19 13.88 17.07
CA PHE A 235 -16.09 14.25 16.17
C PHE A 235 -16.52 14.22 14.70
N VAL A 236 -17.23 13.18 14.27
CA VAL A 236 -17.75 13.05 12.90
C VAL A 236 -18.76 14.16 12.58
N ASN A 237 -19.65 14.51 13.52
CA ASN A 237 -20.61 15.59 13.35
C ASN A 237 -19.92 16.96 13.21
N ASP A 238 -18.86 17.22 13.96
CA ASP A 238 -18.11 18.47 13.88
C ASP A 238 -17.25 18.59 12.62
N THR A 239 -16.72 17.46 12.13
CA THR A 239 -15.80 17.41 10.97
C THR A 239 -16.50 16.96 9.70
N HIS A 240 -16.75 15.67 9.55
CA HIS A 240 -17.26 15.05 8.32
C HIS A 240 -18.61 15.62 7.86
N ASP A 241 -19.55 15.81 8.79
CA ASP A 241 -20.85 16.40 8.46
C ASP A 241 -20.73 17.85 7.98
N ALA A 242 -19.71 18.58 8.41
CA ALA A 242 -19.48 19.94 7.91
C ALA A 242 -19.15 19.93 6.41
N TYR A 243 -18.34 18.98 5.95
CA TYR A 243 -18.08 18.77 4.51
C TYR A 243 -19.33 18.31 3.78
N TYR A 244 -20.07 17.34 4.33
CA TYR A 244 -21.25 16.80 3.67
C TYR A 244 -22.35 17.84 3.48
N ARG A 245 -22.62 18.68 4.48
CA ARG A 245 -23.61 19.76 4.40
C ARG A 245 -23.36 20.70 3.21
N LEU A 246 -22.10 20.93 2.86
CA LEU A 246 -21.74 21.88 1.80
C LEU A 246 -21.52 21.20 0.44
N PHE A 247 -20.97 19.98 0.44
CA PHE A 247 -20.51 19.29 -0.77
C PHE A 247 -21.20 17.95 -1.02
N GLY A 248 -22.27 17.61 -0.31
CA GLY A 248 -22.94 16.29 -0.43
C GLY A 248 -23.35 15.91 -1.86
N LYS A 249 -23.64 16.89 -2.73
CA LYS A 249 -23.92 16.64 -4.17
C LYS A 249 -22.72 16.05 -4.95
N ASP A 250 -21.51 16.26 -4.43
CA ASP A 250 -20.24 15.86 -5.04
C ASP A 250 -19.69 14.55 -4.46
N PHE A 251 -20.34 14.02 -3.40
CA PHE A 251 -19.98 12.74 -2.77
C PHE A 251 -20.28 11.58 -3.71
N GLY A 252 -19.40 10.58 -3.71
CA GLY A 252 -19.41 9.43 -4.62
C GLY A 252 -19.05 9.78 -6.07
N LYS A 253 -18.77 11.06 -6.36
CA LYS A 253 -18.42 11.57 -7.70
C LYS A 253 -17.04 12.19 -7.72
N THR A 254 -16.90 13.38 -7.14
CA THR A 254 -15.63 14.10 -6.99
C THR A 254 -14.98 13.78 -5.66
N ILE A 255 -15.73 13.81 -4.56
CA ILE A 255 -15.29 13.40 -3.23
C ILE A 255 -15.62 11.92 -3.08
N ILE A 256 -14.58 11.08 -3.00
CA ILE A 256 -14.71 9.61 -3.10
C ILE A 256 -14.29 8.86 -1.85
N SER A 257 -13.62 9.51 -0.92
CA SER A 257 -13.17 8.89 0.33
C SER A 257 -12.97 9.91 1.44
N THR A 258 -12.84 9.39 2.66
CA THR A 258 -12.32 10.12 3.82
C THR A 258 -11.09 9.41 4.34
N PHE A 259 -10.11 10.19 4.82
CA PHE A 259 -8.83 9.73 5.33
C PHE A 259 -8.65 10.23 6.76
N PHE A 260 -8.40 9.31 7.69
CA PHE A 260 -7.96 9.58 9.05
C PHE A 260 -6.49 9.22 9.22
N ASP A 261 -5.80 9.92 10.11
CA ASP A 261 -4.35 9.88 10.26
C ASP A 261 -3.95 9.59 11.71
N GLU A 262 -3.11 8.59 11.92
CA GLU A 262 -2.39 8.24 13.16
C GLU A 262 -3.22 8.18 14.48
N PRO A 263 -4.50 7.76 14.53
CA PRO A 263 -5.12 7.48 15.83
C PRO A 263 -4.38 6.34 16.54
N THR A 264 -4.27 6.41 17.88
CA THR A 264 -3.48 5.43 18.62
C THR A 264 -3.89 5.33 20.08
N MET A 265 -3.77 4.12 20.67
CA MET A 265 -4.07 3.87 22.08
C MET A 265 -2.87 4.03 23.03
N TYR A 266 -1.64 4.23 22.55
CA TYR A 266 -0.49 4.39 23.47
C TYR A 266 -0.52 5.72 24.24
N ARG A 267 -1.33 6.67 23.78
CA ARG A 267 -1.65 7.89 24.54
C ARG A 267 -2.21 7.53 25.92
N ALA A 268 -2.49 8.49 26.76
CA ALA A 268 -2.99 8.23 28.10
C ALA A 268 -2.07 7.27 28.90
N GLN A 269 -0.75 7.46 28.75
CA GLN A 269 0.28 6.66 29.42
C GLN A 269 0.23 5.16 29.07
N GLY A 270 -0.30 4.81 27.89
CA GLY A 270 -0.52 3.42 27.48
C GLY A 270 -1.72 2.75 28.15
N ARG A 271 -2.49 3.49 28.93
CA ARG A 271 -3.63 2.99 29.71
C ARG A 271 -4.98 3.52 29.24
N MET A 272 -5.09 3.87 27.95
CA MET A 272 -6.34 4.33 27.37
C MET A 272 -7.50 3.39 27.73
N TRP A 273 -8.61 3.99 28.18
CA TRP A 273 -9.81 3.29 28.63
C TRP A 273 -11.04 4.14 28.35
N THR A 274 -12.26 3.57 28.55
CA THR A 274 -13.51 4.31 28.41
C THR A 274 -14.47 4.02 29.54
N GLY A 275 -15.33 4.98 29.86
CA GLY A 275 -16.22 4.91 31.01
C GLY A 275 -17.31 3.85 30.88
N ASN A 276 -17.72 3.46 29.68
CA ASN A 276 -18.75 2.45 29.43
C ASN A 276 -18.19 1.03 29.20
N PHE A 277 -16.89 0.82 29.45
CA PHE A 277 -16.22 -0.45 29.18
C PHE A 277 -16.92 -1.63 29.85
N ASN A 278 -17.27 -1.54 31.14
CA ASN A 278 -17.88 -2.65 31.89
C ASN A 278 -19.25 -3.02 31.35
N GLU A 279 -20.04 -2.03 30.96
CA GLU A 279 -21.35 -2.23 30.37
C GLU A 279 -21.22 -2.96 29.01
N LYS A 280 -20.33 -2.50 28.15
CA LYS A 280 -20.06 -3.09 26.83
C LYS A 280 -19.46 -4.50 26.96
N PHE A 281 -18.56 -4.69 27.91
CA PHE A 281 -18.02 -6.01 28.22
C PHE A 281 -19.13 -6.99 28.65
N LYS A 282 -20.02 -6.53 29.57
CA LYS A 282 -21.13 -7.36 30.03
C LYS A 282 -22.14 -7.67 28.92
N GLU A 283 -22.40 -6.72 28.03
CA GLU A 283 -23.22 -6.96 26.82
C GLU A 283 -22.64 -8.10 25.98
N LYS A 284 -21.33 -8.07 25.73
CA LYS A 284 -20.63 -9.02 24.85
C LYS A 284 -20.43 -10.40 25.49
N HIS A 285 -20.02 -10.43 26.76
CA HIS A 285 -19.57 -11.67 27.43
C HIS A 285 -20.58 -12.22 28.44
N GLY A 286 -21.63 -11.48 28.80
CA GLY A 286 -22.69 -11.94 29.72
C GLY A 286 -22.37 -11.86 31.22
N PHE A 287 -21.19 -11.34 31.61
CA PHE A 287 -20.76 -11.19 32.99
C PHE A 287 -19.94 -9.92 33.20
N SER A 288 -19.76 -9.48 34.47
CA SER A 288 -18.96 -8.30 34.79
C SER A 288 -17.47 -8.57 34.74
N PRO A 289 -16.63 -7.65 34.21
CA PRO A 289 -15.18 -7.82 34.16
C PRO A 289 -14.48 -7.44 35.48
N GLU A 290 -15.18 -6.98 36.51
CA GLU A 290 -14.60 -6.32 37.68
C GLU A 290 -13.49 -7.15 38.36
N GLU A 291 -13.68 -8.46 38.49
CA GLU A 291 -12.72 -9.39 39.11
C GLU A 291 -11.52 -9.68 38.20
N LEU A 292 -11.56 -9.34 36.93
CA LEU A 292 -10.47 -9.56 35.98
C LEU A 292 -9.44 -8.43 35.97
N TYR A 293 -9.80 -7.25 36.44
CA TYR A 293 -8.94 -6.05 36.35
C TYR A 293 -7.52 -6.23 36.93
N PRO A 294 -7.29 -7.00 38.04
CA PRO A 294 -5.93 -7.22 38.51
C PRO A 294 -4.99 -7.84 37.47
N ALA A 295 -5.51 -8.66 36.55
CA ALA A 295 -4.72 -9.29 35.49
C ALA A 295 -4.06 -8.29 34.55
N LEU A 296 -4.60 -7.06 34.43
CA LEU A 296 -4.00 -5.99 33.63
C LEU A 296 -2.62 -5.57 34.14
N TRP A 297 -2.28 -5.82 35.40
CA TRP A 297 -0.99 -5.48 36.01
C TRP A 297 -0.22 -6.69 36.54
N TYR A 298 -0.93 -7.74 36.96
CA TYR A 298 -0.35 -8.86 37.71
C TYR A 298 -0.64 -10.19 37.08
N ASP A 299 0.19 -11.16 37.38
CA ASP A 299 -0.14 -12.56 37.22
C ASP A 299 -1.07 -12.99 38.37
N ILE A 300 -2.30 -13.28 38.06
CA ILE A 300 -3.36 -13.73 38.99
C ILE A 300 -3.55 -15.24 38.99
N GLY A 301 -2.55 -15.98 38.55
CA GLY A 301 -2.58 -17.45 38.46
C GLY A 301 -3.17 -17.98 37.14
N PRO A 302 -3.81 -19.16 37.14
CA PRO A 302 -4.18 -19.85 35.91
C PRO A 302 -5.08 -19.05 34.95
N ASN A 303 -5.85 -18.11 35.46
CA ASN A 303 -6.78 -17.30 34.65
C ASN A 303 -6.14 -16.06 34.02
N THR A 304 -4.85 -15.81 34.25
CA THR A 304 -4.19 -14.57 33.78
C THR A 304 -4.27 -14.37 32.28
N ALA A 305 -3.92 -15.41 31.51
CA ALA A 305 -3.93 -15.35 30.05
C ALA A 305 -5.34 -15.09 29.51
N ALA A 306 -6.33 -15.78 30.01
CA ALA A 306 -7.73 -15.63 29.63
C ALA A 306 -8.31 -14.27 30.02
N ALA A 307 -8.04 -13.79 31.25
CA ALA A 307 -8.48 -12.47 31.71
C ALA A 307 -7.90 -11.33 30.83
N ARG A 308 -6.61 -11.40 30.50
CA ARG A 308 -5.95 -10.45 29.59
C ARG A 308 -6.54 -10.50 28.18
N ASN A 309 -6.78 -11.70 27.64
CA ASN A 309 -7.42 -11.86 26.34
C ASN A 309 -8.79 -11.19 26.28
N LEU A 310 -9.62 -11.39 27.30
CA LEU A 310 -10.95 -10.79 27.37
C LEU A 310 -10.88 -9.26 27.50
N LEU A 311 -10.02 -8.73 28.39
CA LEU A 311 -9.95 -7.30 28.66
C LEU A 311 -9.30 -6.54 27.49
N PHE A 312 -8.14 -6.99 27.00
CA PHE A 312 -7.47 -6.34 25.88
C PHE A 312 -8.20 -6.60 24.57
N GLY A 313 -8.78 -7.79 24.35
CA GLY A 313 -9.62 -8.07 23.19
C GLY A 313 -10.87 -7.17 23.15
N MET A 314 -11.52 -6.94 24.31
CA MET A 314 -12.63 -5.99 24.38
C MET A 314 -12.19 -4.54 24.13
N ARG A 315 -11.04 -4.11 24.67
CA ARG A 315 -10.49 -2.79 24.41
C ARG A 315 -10.19 -2.57 22.94
N SER A 316 -9.57 -3.55 22.29
CA SER A 316 -9.27 -3.53 20.85
C SER A 316 -10.54 -3.48 20.00
N ALA A 317 -11.57 -4.24 20.38
CA ALA A 317 -12.86 -4.20 19.72
C ALA A 317 -13.50 -2.81 19.82
N LEU A 318 -13.53 -2.23 21.02
CA LEU A 318 -14.07 -0.88 21.24
C LEU A 318 -13.32 0.19 20.45
N TYR A 319 -12.00 0.06 20.32
CA TYR A 319 -11.19 0.96 19.51
C TYR A 319 -11.52 0.85 18.01
N ALA A 320 -11.51 -0.37 17.46
CA ALA A 320 -11.81 -0.61 16.07
C ALA A 320 -13.25 -0.24 15.69
N GLU A 321 -14.23 -0.63 16.52
CA GLU A 321 -15.65 -0.33 16.32
C GLU A 321 -15.96 1.15 16.62
N GLY A 322 -15.34 1.73 17.66
CA GLY A 322 -15.58 3.08 18.12
C GLY A 322 -15.11 4.13 17.13
N PHE A 323 -13.85 4.09 16.74
CA PHE A 323 -13.28 5.08 15.83
C PHE A 323 -13.49 4.70 14.35
N MET A 324 -12.80 3.65 13.88
CA MET A 324 -12.86 3.25 12.46
C MET A 324 -14.27 2.88 12.04
N GLY A 325 -14.98 2.11 12.86
CA GLY A 325 -16.34 1.65 12.58
C GLY A 325 -17.34 2.81 12.48
N THR A 326 -17.20 3.85 13.28
CA THR A 326 -18.08 5.03 13.22
C THR A 326 -17.81 5.83 11.95
N ILE A 327 -16.56 6.10 11.61
CA ILE A 327 -16.18 6.81 10.38
C ILE A 327 -16.62 5.99 9.15
N ASN A 328 -16.41 4.66 9.17
CA ASN A 328 -16.77 3.81 8.04
C ASN A 328 -18.29 3.76 7.81
N ARG A 329 -19.09 3.63 8.86
CA ARG A 329 -20.56 3.69 8.72
C ARG A 329 -21.00 5.02 8.10
N TRP A 330 -20.46 6.12 8.62
CA TRP A 330 -20.75 7.44 8.05
C TRP A 330 -20.35 7.52 6.57
N ALA A 331 -19.17 7.04 6.21
CA ALA A 331 -18.69 7.05 4.83
C ALA A 331 -19.58 6.21 3.89
N GLU A 332 -19.96 5.00 4.31
CA GLU A 332 -20.86 4.11 3.56
C GLU A 332 -22.25 4.74 3.36
N GLU A 333 -22.82 5.36 4.41
CA GLU A 333 -24.11 6.07 4.35
C GLU A 333 -24.06 7.25 3.37
N HIS A 334 -22.90 7.83 3.14
CA HIS A 334 -22.71 8.96 2.24
C HIS A 334 -22.07 8.57 0.88
N GLY A 335 -21.94 7.28 0.60
CA GLY A 335 -21.51 6.73 -0.68
C GLY A 335 -20.03 6.96 -1.02
N ILE A 336 -19.16 7.04 0.00
CA ILE A 336 -17.72 7.17 -0.13
C ILE A 336 -16.99 6.06 0.67
N LEU A 337 -15.69 5.91 0.46
CA LEU A 337 -14.87 4.95 1.22
C LEU A 337 -14.21 5.63 2.43
N SER A 338 -14.05 4.88 3.51
CA SER A 338 -13.16 5.27 4.61
C SER A 338 -11.79 4.63 4.42
N THR A 339 -10.73 5.38 4.71
CA THR A 339 -9.35 4.89 4.77
C THR A 339 -8.54 5.68 5.78
N GLY A 340 -7.33 5.28 6.00
CA GLY A 340 -6.36 5.85 6.92
C GLY A 340 -5.43 4.79 7.44
N HIS A 341 -4.65 5.12 8.44
CA HIS A 341 -3.70 4.20 9.08
C HIS A 341 -3.54 4.55 10.56
N GLN A 342 -2.86 3.66 11.30
CA GLN A 342 -2.56 3.84 12.72
C GLN A 342 -1.19 4.50 12.89
N ASP A 343 -0.92 5.09 14.05
CA ASP A 343 0.46 5.41 14.42
C ASP A 343 1.18 4.14 14.91
N GLN A 344 2.41 3.96 14.48
CA GLN A 344 3.30 2.86 14.91
C GLN A 344 2.72 1.45 14.66
N GLU A 345 2.25 1.20 13.46
CA GLU A 345 1.76 -0.14 13.06
C GLU A 345 2.85 -1.20 13.06
N GLU A 346 4.11 -0.79 12.94
CA GLU A 346 5.30 -1.62 12.91
C GLU A 346 5.74 -2.10 14.32
N ILE A 347 4.78 -2.57 15.10
CA ILE A 347 4.95 -3.07 16.48
C ILE A 347 4.53 -4.52 16.58
N ALA A 348 5.44 -5.39 17.01
CA ALA A 348 5.17 -6.83 17.12
C ALA A 348 4.03 -7.18 18.08
N ASN A 349 3.89 -6.43 19.17
CA ASN A 349 2.73 -6.54 20.05
C ASN A 349 1.83 -5.30 19.93
N PRO A 350 0.75 -5.35 19.13
CA PRO A 350 -0.06 -4.17 18.84
C PRO A 350 -0.97 -3.72 20.00
N THR A 351 -1.01 -4.47 21.11
CA THR A 351 -2.01 -4.32 22.18
C THR A 351 -2.11 -2.92 22.75
N SER A 352 -1.00 -2.17 22.84
CA SER A 352 -1.01 -0.79 23.39
C SER A 352 -1.15 0.29 22.31
N VAL A 353 -1.10 -0.04 21.04
CA VAL A 353 -1.09 0.90 19.90
C VAL A 353 -2.40 0.82 19.13
N SER A 354 -2.56 -0.17 18.28
CA SER A 354 -3.78 -0.43 17.51
C SER A 354 -4.71 -1.45 18.18
N GLY A 355 -4.27 -2.07 19.25
CA GLY A 355 -4.95 -3.19 19.91
C GLY A 355 -4.84 -4.48 19.13
N ASP A 356 -5.28 -4.45 17.89
CA ASP A 356 -5.25 -5.56 16.93
C ASP A 356 -5.27 -4.98 15.53
N LEU A 357 -4.10 -4.95 14.88
CA LEU A 357 -3.93 -4.31 13.59
C LEU A 357 -4.81 -4.94 12.49
N MET A 358 -5.02 -6.26 12.52
CA MET A 358 -5.92 -6.90 11.57
C MET A 358 -7.39 -6.51 11.83
N LYS A 359 -7.82 -6.47 13.08
CA LYS A 359 -9.20 -6.14 13.45
C LYS A 359 -9.57 -4.70 13.10
N VAL A 360 -8.64 -3.78 13.20
CA VAL A 360 -8.83 -2.39 12.75
C VAL A 360 -9.28 -2.35 11.30
N GLY A 361 -8.61 -3.09 10.41
CA GLY A 361 -8.96 -3.17 8.99
C GLY A 361 -10.34 -3.77 8.71
N GLN A 362 -10.92 -4.58 9.61
CA GLN A 362 -12.30 -5.06 9.50
C GLN A 362 -13.29 -3.90 9.36
N TYR A 363 -13.05 -2.83 10.10
CA TYR A 363 -13.94 -1.68 10.22
C TYR A 363 -13.57 -0.51 9.31
N MET A 364 -12.72 -0.75 8.31
CA MET A 364 -12.34 0.24 7.30
C MET A 364 -12.91 -0.15 5.93
N GLY A 365 -13.26 0.83 5.11
CA GLY A 365 -13.62 0.60 3.71
C GLY A 365 -12.42 0.16 2.88
N MET A 366 -11.26 0.70 3.23
CA MET A 366 -9.95 0.41 2.64
C MET A 366 -8.92 0.35 3.77
N PRO A 367 -8.57 -0.86 4.28
CA PRO A 367 -7.51 -1.04 5.26
C PRO A 367 -6.20 -0.41 4.82
N GLY A 368 -5.52 0.29 5.73
CA GLY A 368 -4.33 1.05 5.39
C GLY A 368 -3.17 0.86 6.36
N ILE A 369 -1.99 1.28 5.90
CA ILE A 369 -0.73 1.30 6.63
C ILE A 369 0.12 2.50 6.20
N ASP A 370 1.01 2.97 7.06
CA ASP A 370 1.97 4.03 6.75
C ASP A 370 3.38 3.47 6.50
N LYS A 371 3.93 3.72 5.30
CA LYS A 371 5.35 3.50 5.00
C LYS A 371 6.11 4.81 5.11
N ILE A 372 6.52 5.12 6.31
CA ILE A 372 7.24 6.32 6.70
C ILE A 372 8.75 6.05 6.84
N GLY A 373 9.56 7.09 6.82
CA GLY A 373 11.00 7.05 7.10
C GLY A 373 11.35 6.75 8.57
N GLY A 374 12.60 6.98 8.93
CA GLY A 374 13.07 6.81 10.32
C GLY A 374 13.49 5.38 10.68
N GLY A 375 13.70 4.51 9.67
CA GLY A 375 14.16 3.12 9.90
C GLY A 375 13.09 2.22 10.51
N ARG A 376 11.83 2.53 10.30
CA ARG A 376 10.69 1.72 10.73
C ARG A 376 10.52 0.50 9.83
N PRO A 377 10.41 -0.73 10.37
CA PRO A 377 10.33 -1.97 9.58
C PRO A 377 8.90 -2.24 9.08
N THR A 378 8.26 -1.27 8.45
CA THR A 378 6.86 -1.35 7.97
C THR A 378 6.68 -2.46 6.92
N GLU A 379 7.73 -2.78 6.17
CA GLU A 379 7.76 -3.87 5.18
C GLU A 379 7.40 -5.25 5.74
N ASP A 380 7.62 -5.47 7.02
CA ASP A 380 7.25 -6.69 7.74
C ASP A 380 5.73 -6.79 7.97
N TYR A 381 5.00 -5.68 7.86
CA TYR A 381 3.58 -5.56 8.22
C TYR A 381 2.65 -5.43 7.02
N TYR A 382 3.15 -5.26 5.80
CA TYR A 382 2.30 -5.21 4.60
C TYR A 382 1.40 -6.45 4.48
N LYS A 383 1.94 -7.64 4.82
CA LYS A 383 1.16 -8.88 4.83
C LYS A 383 0.11 -8.91 5.94
N VAL A 384 0.31 -8.23 7.06
CA VAL A 384 -0.70 -8.13 8.13
C VAL A 384 -1.92 -7.36 7.62
N VAL A 385 -1.68 -6.18 7.00
CA VAL A 385 -2.76 -5.32 6.51
C VAL A 385 -3.44 -5.89 5.27
N SER A 386 -2.69 -6.43 4.30
CA SER A 386 -3.28 -7.08 3.13
C SER A 386 -4.07 -8.33 3.51
N SER A 387 -3.59 -9.11 4.48
CA SER A 387 -4.34 -10.24 5.02
C SER A 387 -5.59 -9.81 5.77
N SER A 388 -5.57 -8.67 6.47
CA SER A 388 -6.77 -8.10 7.06
C SER A 388 -7.85 -7.86 5.99
N ALA A 389 -7.48 -7.23 4.87
CA ALA A 389 -8.41 -7.03 3.75
C ALA A 389 -8.96 -8.37 3.22
N ASN A 390 -8.10 -9.37 3.03
CA ASN A 390 -8.52 -10.70 2.58
C ASN A 390 -9.48 -11.37 3.57
N ASN A 391 -9.20 -11.30 4.88
CA ASN A 391 -10.01 -11.90 5.93
C ASN A 391 -11.44 -11.33 5.97
N TRP A 392 -11.60 -10.03 5.78
CA TRP A 392 -12.90 -9.34 5.84
C TRP A 392 -13.45 -8.93 4.48
N ASP A 393 -12.95 -9.57 3.40
CA ASP A 393 -13.49 -9.45 2.03
C ASP A 393 -13.43 -8.03 1.46
N LYS A 394 -12.37 -7.27 1.79
CA LYS A 394 -12.15 -5.93 1.25
C LYS A 394 -11.37 -6.01 -0.07
N THR A 395 -11.66 -5.10 -0.99
CA THR A 395 -11.00 -5.05 -2.30
C THR A 395 -9.71 -4.23 -2.27
N TYR A 396 -9.69 -3.15 -1.49
CA TYR A 396 -8.60 -2.18 -1.47
C TYR A 396 -7.71 -2.38 -0.26
N VAL A 397 -6.42 -2.19 -0.46
CA VAL A 397 -5.39 -2.15 0.59
C VAL A 397 -4.54 -0.90 0.33
N MET A 398 -4.61 0.06 1.23
CA MET A 398 -3.96 1.34 1.09
C MET A 398 -2.57 1.32 1.76
N SER A 399 -1.66 2.11 1.23
CA SER A 399 -0.47 2.55 1.95
C SER A 399 -0.26 4.05 1.71
N GLU A 400 -0.20 4.83 2.78
CA GLU A 400 0.46 6.13 2.75
C GLU A 400 1.96 5.88 2.65
N THR A 401 2.65 6.55 1.73
CA THR A 401 4.03 6.16 1.46
C THR A 401 4.91 7.36 1.14
N TYR A 402 6.15 7.28 1.58
CA TYR A 402 7.29 8.19 1.39
C TYR A 402 7.43 9.27 2.47
N GLY A 403 6.47 9.47 3.37
CA GLY A 403 6.56 10.46 4.42
C GLY A 403 7.87 10.37 5.22
N ALA A 404 8.49 11.53 5.51
CA ALA A 404 9.70 11.65 6.34
C ALA A 404 10.90 10.77 5.91
N MET A 405 10.95 10.30 4.66
CA MET A 405 12.09 9.52 4.14
C MET A 405 13.28 10.38 3.72
N GLY A 406 13.12 11.71 3.74
CA GLY A 406 14.08 12.61 3.10
C GLY A 406 13.98 12.57 1.57
N ASN A 407 14.94 13.16 0.91
CA ASN A 407 15.04 13.10 -0.55
C ASN A 407 15.70 11.78 -0.96
N ILE A 408 14.89 10.77 -1.22
CA ILE A 408 15.34 9.46 -1.72
C ILE A 408 15.51 9.49 -3.24
N PRO A 409 16.34 8.62 -3.83
CA PRO A 409 16.46 8.47 -5.28
C PRO A 409 15.11 8.11 -5.94
N GLU A 410 14.92 8.53 -7.21
CA GLU A 410 13.68 8.19 -7.95
C GLU A 410 13.47 6.67 -8.04
N GLU A 411 14.55 5.90 -8.20
CA GLU A 411 14.53 4.44 -8.26
C GLU A 411 13.95 3.81 -6.99
N SER A 412 14.17 4.43 -5.83
CA SER A 412 13.62 3.97 -4.55
C SER A 412 12.11 4.09 -4.48
N LEU A 413 11.50 5.05 -5.22
CA LEU A 413 10.05 5.16 -5.32
C LEU A 413 9.46 3.89 -5.95
N TYR A 414 10.09 3.40 -7.02
CA TYR A 414 9.68 2.16 -7.69
C TYR A 414 9.91 0.92 -6.82
N GLN A 415 11.09 0.83 -6.19
CA GLN A 415 11.44 -0.30 -5.33
C GLN A 415 10.41 -0.50 -4.22
N ILE A 416 10.11 0.57 -3.46
CA ILE A 416 9.15 0.55 -2.35
C ILE A 416 7.74 0.20 -2.86
N ALA A 417 7.31 0.79 -3.99
CA ALA A 417 6.02 0.49 -4.57
C ALA A 417 5.91 -0.98 -5.01
N ILE A 418 6.92 -1.51 -5.73
CA ILE A 418 6.93 -2.90 -6.19
C ILE A 418 6.84 -3.85 -5.00
N GLU A 419 7.62 -3.63 -3.95
CA GLU A 419 7.58 -4.44 -2.74
C GLU A 419 6.18 -4.45 -2.10
N GLN A 420 5.57 -3.29 -1.93
CA GLN A 420 4.22 -3.15 -1.38
C GLN A 420 3.18 -3.91 -2.20
N TYR A 421 3.20 -3.71 -3.53
CA TYR A 421 2.21 -4.34 -4.41
C TYR A 421 2.40 -5.85 -4.53
N THR A 422 3.61 -6.36 -4.44
CA THR A 422 3.86 -7.81 -4.37
C THR A 422 3.46 -8.42 -3.03
N LYS A 423 3.35 -7.62 -1.96
CA LYS A 423 2.87 -8.03 -0.63
C LYS A 423 1.37 -7.71 -0.40
N GLY A 424 0.66 -7.27 -1.45
CA GLY A 424 -0.80 -7.17 -1.47
C GLY A 424 -1.39 -5.77 -1.29
N VAL A 425 -0.58 -4.71 -1.10
CA VAL A 425 -1.03 -3.33 -1.26
C VAL A 425 -1.48 -3.12 -2.71
N ASN A 426 -2.52 -2.34 -2.93
CA ASN A 426 -3.04 -2.07 -4.28
C ASN A 426 -3.57 -0.65 -4.46
N HIS A 427 -3.35 0.22 -3.46
CA HIS A 427 -3.70 1.63 -3.53
C HIS A 427 -2.69 2.45 -2.72
N LEU A 428 -1.81 3.16 -3.43
CA LEU A 428 -0.76 3.95 -2.79
C LEU A 428 -1.16 5.42 -2.75
N ILE A 429 -1.07 6.06 -1.58
CA ILE A 429 -1.27 7.48 -1.34
C ILE A 429 0.11 8.12 -1.15
N PRO A 430 0.62 8.85 -2.16
CA PRO A 430 1.93 9.48 -2.05
C PRO A 430 1.95 10.61 -1.00
N HIS A 431 2.88 10.58 -0.10
CA HIS A 431 3.22 11.66 0.81
C HIS A 431 4.46 12.37 0.26
N ALA A 432 4.41 13.64 -0.19
CA ALA A 432 3.24 14.46 -0.34
C ALA A 432 3.52 15.63 -1.32
N VAL A 433 2.48 16.35 -1.68
CA VAL A 433 2.59 17.67 -2.30
C VAL A 433 2.39 18.74 -1.22
N TRP A 434 3.17 19.83 -1.27
CA TRP A 434 3.11 20.91 -0.28
C TRP A 434 2.64 22.19 -0.94
N TYR A 435 1.65 22.87 -0.38
CA TYR A 435 1.20 24.16 -0.91
C TYR A 435 2.32 25.20 -0.84
N ASN A 436 2.96 25.31 0.32
CA ASN A 436 4.16 26.13 0.55
C ASN A 436 5.40 25.25 0.50
N ASP A 437 6.09 25.23 -0.65
CA ASP A 437 7.29 24.44 -0.91
C ASP A 437 8.56 24.99 -0.25
N GLN A 438 8.47 26.19 0.38
CA GLN A 438 9.57 26.75 1.15
C GLN A 438 9.59 26.27 2.61
N ASP A 439 8.53 25.60 3.04
CA ASP A 439 8.37 25.08 4.42
C ASP A 439 7.89 23.63 4.40
N VAL A 440 8.70 22.76 3.82
CA VAL A 440 8.43 21.31 3.76
C VAL A 440 8.94 20.65 5.04
N THR A 441 8.04 20.22 5.90
CA THR A 441 8.39 19.58 7.18
C THR A 441 8.83 18.13 6.99
N PHE A 442 8.16 17.37 6.12
CA PHE A 442 8.42 15.95 5.89
C PHE A 442 8.76 15.70 4.43
N LEU A 443 10.04 15.59 4.11
CA LEU A 443 10.51 15.25 2.78
C LEU A 443 10.22 13.76 2.47
N PRO A 444 10.01 13.41 1.16
CA PRO A 444 10.20 14.22 -0.02
C PRO A 444 8.96 15.07 -0.36
N GLU A 445 9.20 16.16 -1.09
CA GLU A 445 8.15 16.90 -1.80
C GLU A 445 8.00 16.31 -3.22
N LEU A 446 6.84 15.72 -3.51
CA LEU A 446 6.59 14.97 -4.74
C LEU A 446 5.73 15.78 -5.72
N SER A 447 6.34 16.77 -6.38
CA SER A 447 5.64 17.60 -7.36
C SER A 447 6.54 18.05 -8.52
N TRP A 448 5.89 18.68 -9.51
CA TRP A 448 6.52 19.30 -10.68
C TRP A 448 7.62 20.32 -10.33
N ARG A 449 7.65 20.84 -9.11
CA ARG A 449 8.62 21.86 -8.65
C ARG A 449 9.92 21.22 -8.21
N ASN A 450 9.86 20.03 -7.64
CA ASN A 450 11.05 19.38 -7.08
C ASN A 450 11.96 18.87 -8.21
N PRO A 451 13.17 19.41 -8.35
CA PRO A 451 14.05 19.04 -9.46
C PRO A 451 14.53 17.60 -9.41
N LEU A 452 14.39 16.91 -8.26
CA LEU A 452 14.74 15.50 -8.12
C LEU A 452 13.72 14.58 -8.80
N TYR A 453 12.44 14.98 -8.83
CA TYR A 453 11.35 14.11 -9.28
C TYR A 453 10.60 14.64 -10.50
N ASN A 454 10.64 15.94 -10.78
CA ASN A 454 9.80 16.59 -11.80
C ASN A 454 9.88 15.98 -13.20
N LYS A 455 11.00 15.33 -13.54
CA LYS A 455 11.18 14.67 -14.85
C LYS A 455 10.61 13.26 -14.89
N GLY A 456 10.57 12.55 -13.75
CA GLY A 456 10.15 11.18 -13.64
C GLY A 456 8.76 10.98 -13.05
N LEU A 457 8.26 11.93 -12.25
CA LEU A 457 7.07 11.78 -11.42
C LEU A 457 5.81 11.39 -12.22
N ALA A 458 5.57 12.03 -13.35
CA ALA A 458 4.42 11.68 -14.20
C ALA A 458 4.51 10.25 -14.76
N ARG A 459 5.74 9.78 -15.04
CA ARG A 459 5.99 8.39 -15.45
C ARG A 459 5.76 7.44 -14.29
N PHE A 460 6.27 7.76 -13.11
CA PHE A 460 6.05 7.00 -11.89
C PHE A 460 4.54 6.91 -11.55
N ASN A 461 3.81 8.01 -11.62
CA ASN A 461 2.36 8.00 -11.37
C ASN A 461 1.57 7.22 -12.42
N ARG A 462 2.01 7.17 -13.69
CA ARG A 462 1.44 6.25 -14.69
C ARG A 462 1.74 4.78 -14.37
N PHE A 463 2.96 4.48 -13.90
CA PHE A 463 3.30 3.15 -13.41
C PHE A 463 2.36 2.73 -12.26
N LEU A 464 2.18 3.55 -11.22
CA LEU A 464 1.23 3.30 -10.15
C LEU A 464 -0.20 3.11 -10.66
N SER A 465 -0.61 3.94 -11.63
CA SER A 465 -1.95 3.84 -12.24
C SER A 465 -2.18 2.49 -12.91
N ARG A 466 -1.15 1.92 -13.56
CA ARG A 466 -1.21 0.58 -14.15
C ARG A 466 -1.26 -0.52 -13.10
N LEU A 467 -0.50 -0.38 -12.01
CA LEU A 467 -0.58 -1.31 -10.87
C LEU A 467 -1.98 -1.29 -10.25
N ASN A 468 -2.54 -0.11 -10.01
CA ASN A 468 -3.90 0.05 -9.48
C ASN A 468 -4.94 -0.57 -10.42
N TYR A 469 -4.82 -0.32 -11.73
CA TYR A 469 -5.73 -0.90 -12.74
C TYR A 469 -5.74 -2.43 -12.70
N MET A 470 -4.58 -3.05 -12.52
CA MET A 470 -4.44 -4.50 -12.51
C MET A 470 -4.81 -5.13 -11.17
N LEU A 471 -4.42 -4.53 -10.05
CA LEU A 471 -4.45 -5.17 -8.72
C LEU A 471 -5.55 -4.65 -7.79
N ALA A 472 -6.11 -3.45 -8.03
CA ALA A 472 -7.19 -2.88 -7.22
C ALA A 472 -8.59 -3.25 -7.75
N ARG A 473 -8.71 -4.36 -8.48
CA ARG A 473 -9.97 -4.95 -8.93
C ARG A 473 -10.34 -6.13 -8.04
N PRO A 474 -11.64 -6.41 -7.86
CA PRO A 474 -12.07 -7.59 -7.15
C PRO A 474 -11.45 -8.86 -7.76
N ALA A 475 -10.66 -9.56 -7.00
CA ALA A 475 -9.96 -10.77 -7.41
C ALA A 475 -9.61 -11.59 -6.17
N ARG A 476 -9.74 -12.90 -6.25
CA ARG A 476 -9.29 -13.79 -5.18
C ARG A 476 -7.77 -13.80 -5.12
N HIS A 477 -7.21 -13.48 -3.97
CA HIS A 477 -5.80 -13.78 -3.69
C HIS A 477 -5.62 -15.29 -3.60
N LEU A 478 -4.55 -15.83 -4.15
CA LEU A 478 -4.26 -17.26 -4.11
C LEU A 478 -3.00 -17.53 -3.30
N ALA A 479 -3.19 -18.16 -2.14
CA ALA A 479 -2.13 -18.69 -1.32
C ALA A 479 -2.53 -20.06 -0.78
N ASP A 480 -1.63 -21.05 -0.85
CA ASP A 480 -1.86 -22.39 -0.29
C ASP A 480 -1.60 -22.43 1.23
N VAL A 481 -0.93 -21.42 1.77
CA VAL A 481 -0.48 -21.31 3.15
C VAL A 481 -1.26 -20.24 3.89
N ALA A 482 -1.85 -20.61 5.03
CA ALA A 482 -2.33 -19.66 6.03
C ALA A 482 -1.36 -19.62 7.22
N VAL A 483 -1.19 -18.47 7.83
CA VAL A 483 -0.44 -18.29 9.07
C VAL A 483 -1.39 -17.72 10.12
N LEU A 484 -1.63 -18.45 11.21
CA LEU A 484 -2.52 -17.96 12.26
C LEU A 484 -1.94 -16.68 12.88
N TYR A 485 -2.72 -15.59 12.87
CA TYR A 485 -2.29 -14.35 13.51
C TYR A 485 -2.32 -14.50 15.03
N PRO A 486 -1.18 -14.40 15.74
CA PRO A 486 -1.06 -14.86 17.13
C PRO A 486 -1.56 -13.82 18.15
N ILE A 487 -2.63 -13.08 17.85
CA ILE A 487 -3.10 -11.95 18.69
C ILE A 487 -3.48 -12.39 20.10
N GLN A 488 -4.02 -13.61 20.28
CA GLN A 488 -4.37 -14.13 21.59
C GLN A 488 -3.12 -14.34 22.48
N THR A 489 -2.00 -14.73 21.88
CA THR A 489 -0.71 -14.84 22.57
C THR A 489 -0.17 -13.44 22.92
N GLN A 490 -0.35 -12.46 22.02
CA GLN A 490 0.06 -11.08 22.26
C GLN A 490 -0.73 -10.45 23.43
N TYR A 491 -2.05 -10.63 23.46
CA TYR A 491 -2.88 -10.15 24.58
C TYR A 491 -2.49 -10.81 25.91
N ALA A 492 -2.30 -12.13 25.93
CA ALA A 492 -1.93 -12.87 27.14
C ALA A 492 -0.59 -12.43 27.71
N GLY A 493 0.36 -12.08 26.85
CA GLY A 493 1.69 -11.60 27.24
C GLY A 493 1.75 -10.12 27.61
N HIS A 494 0.72 -9.33 27.26
CA HIS A 494 0.70 -7.90 27.55
C HIS A 494 0.22 -7.60 28.97
N TYR A 495 0.75 -6.57 29.61
CA TYR A 495 0.27 -5.99 30.88
C TYR A 495 0.60 -4.51 30.96
N LEU A 496 -0.21 -3.75 31.70
CA LEU A 496 -0.04 -2.31 31.86
C LEU A 496 1.15 -2.01 32.76
N ASP A 497 1.80 -0.86 32.52
CA ASP A 497 3.01 -0.40 33.21
C ASP A 497 4.22 -1.35 33.04
N GLY A 498 4.15 -2.28 32.07
CA GLY A 498 5.28 -3.14 31.72
C GLY A 498 6.39 -2.41 30.96
N GLU A 499 7.54 -3.05 30.86
CA GLU A 499 8.63 -2.58 30.01
C GLU A 499 8.15 -2.58 28.55
N LYS A 500 8.30 -1.45 27.88
CA LYS A 500 7.86 -1.26 26.49
C LYS A 500 8.91 -1.78 25.55
N GLY A 501 8.46 -2.41 24.46
CA GLY A 501 9.25 -2.77 23.30
C GLY A 501 9.59 -1.54 22.44
N PHE A 502 9.73 -1.78 21.14
CA PHE A 502 10.06 -0.76 20.16
C PHE A 502 9.08 0.43 20.22
N TYR A 503 9.60 1.65 20.27
CA TYR A 503 8.85 2.90 20.45
C TYR A 503 7.92 2.86 21.69
N GLN A 504 6.63 3.17 21.47
CA GLN A 504 5.56 3.16 22.46
C GLN A 504 4.77 1.83 22.44
N GLY A 505 5.30 0.83 21.75
CA GLY A 505 4.69 -0.47 21.57
C GLY A 505 4.38 -1.19 22.87
N GLY A 506 3.66 -2.29 22.73
CA GLY A 506 3.34 -3.15 23.86
C GLY A 506 4.54 -3.88 24.42
N VAL A 507 4.34 -4.53 25.56
CA VAL A 507 5.32 -5.45 26.12
C VAL A 507 5.68 -6.52 25.09
N GLU A 508 6.95 -6.71 24.82
CA GLU A 508 7.41 -7.77 23.94
C GLU A 508 7.05 -9.13 24.54
N VAL A 509 6.41 -9.97 23.71
CA VAL A 509 6.03 -11.32 24.14
C VAL A 509 7.19 -12.27 23.81
N PRO A 510 7.75 -12.98 24.80
CA PRO A 510 8.87 -13.89 24.57
C PRO A 510 8.56 -14.92 23.48
N ASN A 511 9.58 -15.21 22.68
CA ASN A 511 9.55 -16.18 21.59
C ASN A 511 8.58 -15.84 20.43
N THR A 512 8.04 -14.62 20.35
CA THR A 512 7.25 -14.18 19.20
C THR A 512 8.06 -14.32 17.90
N ASP A 513 7.51 -15.02 16.91
CA ASP A 513 8.21 -15.29 15.64
C ASP A 513 7.37 -15.06 14.37
N TYR A 514 6.11 -14.60 14.49
CA TYR A 514 5.21 -14.52 13.33
C TYR A 514 5.73 -13.59 12.21
N LEU A 515 6.44 -12.51 12.57
CA LEU A 515 7.10 -11.62 11.58
C LEU A 515 8.33 -12.29 10.97
N ALA A 516 9.11 -13.03 11.77
CA ALA A 516 10.24 -13.79 11.25
C ALA A 516 9.78 -14.89 10.28
N VAL A 517 8.70 -15.61 10.62
CA VAL A 517 8.06 -16.59 9.74
C VAL A 517 7.56 -15.93 8.45
N SER A 518 6.95 -14.73 8.54
CA SER A 518 6.54 -13.94 7.38
C SER A 518 7.72 -13.66 6.45
N ARG A 519 8.79 -13.09 6.97
CA ARG A 519 10.01 -12.79 6.17
C ARG A 519 10.61 -14.04 5.54
N ILE A 520 10.71 -15.13 6.29
CA ILE A 520 11.20 -16.40 5.74
C ILE A 520 10.32 -16.86 4.58
N LEU A 521 9.01 -16.80 4.71
CA LEU A 521 8.08 -17.20 3.66
C LEU A 521 8.21 -16.32 2.42
N THR A 522 8.08 -14.99 2.57
CA THR A 522 8.04 -14.06 1.43
C THR A 522 9.42 -13.76 0.86
N ASP A 523 10.38 -13.42 1.72
CA ASP A 523 11.64 -12.82 1.28
C ASP A 523 12.77 -13.85 1.11
N GLU A 524 12.69 -15.04 1.77
CA GLU A 524 13.71 -16.08 1.65
C GLU A 524 13.25 -17.30 0.83
N LEU A 525 11.96 -17.65 0.87
CA LEU A 525 11.41 -18.83 0.19
C LEU A 525 10.56 -18.49 -1.04
N GLY A 526 10.17 -17.23 -1.24
CA GLY A 526 9.26 -16.83 -2.29
C GLY A 526 7.91 -17.58 -2.21
N THR A 527 7.40 -17.76 -0.99
CA THR A 527 6.12 -18.42 -0.72
C THR A 527 5.13 -17.40 -0.22
N ASP A 528 4.10 -17.12 -0.99
CA ASP A 528 3.02 -16.23 -0.58
C ASP A 528 2.08 -16.92 0.42
N PHE A 529 1.46 -16.12 1.30
CA PHE A 529 0.57 -16.63 2.35
C PHE A 529 -0.43 -15.55 2.76
N THR A 530 -1.42 -15.93 3.56
CA THR A 530 -2.36 -15.01 4.22
C THR A 530 -2.31 -15.23 5.73
N TYR A 531 -2.17 -14.16 6.52
CA TYR A 531 -2.47 -14.24 7.95
C TYR A 531 -3.95 -14.51 8.15
N LEU A 532 -4.27 -15.48 8.98
CA LEU A 532 -5.64 -15.83 9.32
C LEU A 532 -5.96 -15.37 10.74
N HIS A 533 -6.90 -14.46 10.88
CA HIS A 533 -7.33 -13.96 12.17
C HIS A 533 -8.10 -15.04 12.95
N PRO A 534 -7.92 -15.20 14.29
CA PRO A 534 -8.62 -16.21 15.09
C PRO A 534 -10.15 -16.16 14.98
N GLU A 535 -10.75 -14.97 14.93
CA GLU A 535 -12.21 -14.83 14.73
C GLU A 535 -12.64 -15.34 13.35
N VAL A 536 -11.85 -15.03 12.30
CA VAL A 536 -12.14 -15.48 10.92
C VAL A 536 -11.98 -16.99 10.80
N LEU A 537 -11.00 -17.58 11.49
CA LEU A 537 -10.84 -19.03 11.55
C LEU A 537 -12.11 -19.70 12.10
N ASP A 538 -12.71 -19.15 13.15
CA ASP A 538 -13.93 -19.72 13.76
C ASP A 538 -15.18 -19.40 12.93
N ASP A 539 -15.38 -18.14 12.53
CA ASP A 539 -16.65 -17.64 12.02
C ASP A 539 -16.79 -17.75 10.50
N ARG A 540 -15.67 -17.71 9.76
CA ARG A 540 -15.68 -17.65 8.30
C ARG A 540 -14.99 -18.81 7.60
N CYS A 541 -14.29 -19.68 8.33
CA CYS A 541 -13.63 -20.83 7.72
C CYS A 541 -14.43 -22.11 7.90
N SER A 542 -14.57 -22.86 6.81
CA SER A 542 -15.05 -24.24 6.79
C SER A 542 -13.92 -25.18 6.41
N VAL A 543 -14.11 -26.46 6.71
CA VAL A 543 -13.12 -27.51 6.44
C VAL A 543 -13.74 -28.54 5.51
N SER A 544 -13.15 -28.71 4.32
CA SER A 544 -13.55 -29.71 3.34
C SER A 544 -12.38 -30.24 2.52
N ASP A 545 -12.40 -31.50 2.13
CA ASP A 545 -11.51 -32.14 1.16
C ASP A 545 -10.00 -31.80 1.34
N GLY A 546 -9.53 -31.75 2.59
CA GLY A 546 -8.13 -31.44 2.91
C GLY A 546 -7.77 -29.96 2.79
N LYS A 547 -8.77 -29.09 2.78
CA LYS A 547 -8.60 -27.64 2.72
C LYS A 547 -9.33 -26.95 3.85
N LEU A 548 -8.76 -25.83 4.27
CA LEU A 548 -9.41 -24.82 5.09
C LEU A 548 -9.90 -23.72 4.14
N GLU A 549 -11.20 -23.56 4.01
CA GLU A 549 -11.84 -22.68 3.02
C GLU A 549 -12.46 -21.46 3.67
N MET A 550 -12.10 -20.27 3.21
CA MET A 550 -12.67 -19.00 3.68
C MET A 550 -13.96 -18.69 2.92
N SER A 551 -15.04 -18.48 3.64
CA SER A 551 -16.39 -18.23 3.09
C SER A 551 -16.61 -16.74 2.77
N ASN A 552 -15.73 -16.16 1.96
CA ASN A 552 -15.84 -14.80 1.46
C ASN A 552 -16.43 -14.77 0.03
N SER A 553 -16.90 -13.61 -0.39
CA SER A 553 -17.49 -13.43 -1.72
C SER A 553 -16.41 -13.22 -2.80
N ILE A 554 -15.36 -12.48 -2.47
CA ILE A 554 -14.24 -12.14 -3.36
C ILE A 554 -13.02 -12.98 -2.99
N ASN A 555 -12.53 -12.83 -1.76
CA ASN A 555 -11.35 -13.52 -1.26
C ASN A 555 -11.73 -14.88 -0.63
N CYS A 556 -12.34 -15.76 -1.44
CA CYS A 556 -12.66 -17.13 -1.06
C CYS A 556 -11.40 -18.02 -1.13
N GLU A 557 -10.44 -17.75 -0.26
CA GLU A 557 -9.17 -18.47 -0.23
C GLU A 557 -9.31 -19.90 0.29
N GLN A 558 -8.41 -20.77 -0.13
CA GLN A 558 -8.39 -22.19 0.22
C GLN A 558 -6.97 -22.61 0.59
N TYR A 559 -6.77 -22.97 1.85
CA TYR A 559 -5.45 -23.29 2.36
C TYR A 559 -5.28 -24.80 2.56
N THR A 560 -4.16 -25.34 2.10
CA THR A 560 -3.76 -26.75 2.31
C THR A 560 -2.79 -26.89 3.49
N THR A 561 -2.22 -25.77 3.95
CA THR A 561 -1.28 -25.71 5.06
C THR A 561 -1.62 -24.56 6.00
N LEU A 562 -1.63 -24.82 7.30
CA LEU A 562 -1.80 -23.83 8.36
C LEU A 562 -0.57 -23.83 9.26
N ILE A 563 0.07 -22.68 9.40
CA ILE A 563 1.20 -22.45 10.30
C ILE A 563 0.70 -21.73 11.56
N LEU A 564 1.05 -22.23 12.73
CA LEU A 564 0.82 -21.57 14.03
C LEU A 564 2.17 -21.00 14.52
N PRO A 565 2.45 -19.71 14.28
CA PRO A 565 3.75 -19.11 14.58
C PRO A 565 3.84 -18.77 16.06
N SER A 566 4.70 -19.47 16.79
CA SER A 566 4.94 -19.28 18.24
C SER A 566 3.66 -19.04 19.08
N VAL A 567 2.57 -19.73 18.73
CA VAL A 567 1.29 -19.61 19.45
C VAL A 567 1.40 -20.33 20.79
N LYS A 568 1.40 -19.58 21.90
CA LYS A 568 1.35 -20.12 23.26
C LYS A 568 -0.06 -20.18 23.80
N THR A 569 -0.83 -19.11 23.59
CA THR A 569 -2.20 -18.96 24.07
C THR A 569 -3.17 -18.99 22.91
N ILE A 570 -4.20 -19.82 22.98
CA ILE A 570 -5.21 -20.00 21.94
C ILE A 570 -6.56 -20.35 22.58
N SER A 571 -7.68 -19.91 22.00
CA SER A 571 -9.00 -20.34 22.45
C SER A 571 -9.24 -21.83 22.13
N LEU A 572 -10.06 -22.48 22.95
CA LEU A 572 -10.42 -23.89 22.74
C LEU A 572 -11.18 -24.08 21.42
N SER A 573 -11.98 -23.08 21.01
CA SER A 573 -12.70 -23.13 19.73
C SER A 573 -11.72 -23.14 18.55
N ASN A 574 -10.75 -22.21 18.53
CA ASN A 574 -9.72 -22.19 17.49
C ASN A 574 -8.90 -23.48 17.48
N MET A 575 -8.47 -23.97 18.66
CA MET A 575 -7.66 -25.20 18.73
C MET A 575 -8.43 -26.43 18.20
N LYS A 576 -9.72 -26.52 18.50
CA LYS A 576 -10.61 -27.58 17.95
C LYS A 576 -10.77 -27.42 16.43
N LYS A 577 -10.88 -26.20 15.91
CA LYS A 577 -10.96 -25.95 14.47
C LYS A 577 -9.66 -26.36 13.76
N VAL A 578 -8.50 -26.04 14.37
CA VAL A 578 -7.19 -26.50 13.88
C VAL A 578 -7.10 -28.03 13.86
N GLU A 579 -7.53 -28.72 14.94
CA GLU A 579 -7.57 -30.18 14.99
C GLU A 579 -8.52 -30.76 13.94
N GLN A 580 -9.71 -30.17 13.75
CA GLN A 580 -10.66 -30.56 12.71
C GLN A 580 -10.02 -30.41 11.30
N ALA A 581 -9.36 -29.30 11.01
CA ALA A 581 -8.67 -29.08 9.75
C ALA A 581 -7.57 -30.12 9.53
N TRP A 582 -6.74 -30.37 10.53
CA TRP A 582 -5.71 -31.38 10.50
C TRP A 582 -6.28 -32.81 10.25
N LYS A 583 -7.35 -33.21 10.95
CA LYS A 583 -8.00 -34.49 10.73
C LYS A 583 -8.58 -34.64 9.33
N ALA A 584 -9.08 -33.55 8.75
CA ALA A 584 -9.64 -33.52 7.41
C ALA A 584 -8.60 -33.48 6.28
N GLY A 585 -7.31 -33.26 6.59
CA GLY A 585 -6.26 -33.34 5.59
C GLY A 585 -5.41 -32.09 5.46
N VAL A 586 -5.73 -30.98 6.11
CA VAL A 586 -4.89 -29.79 6.13
C VAL A 586 -3.60 -30.08 6.89
N ASN A 587 -2.46 -29.68 6.33
CA ASN A 587 -1.19 -29.81 7.02
C ASN A 587 -1.07 -28.73 8.09
N VAL A 588 -0.54 -29.07 9.27
CA VAL A 588 -0.34 -28.14 10.36
C VAL A 588 1.12 -28.11 10.76
N ILE A 589 1.67 -26.90 10.83
CA ILE A 589 3.06 -26.64 11.24
C ILE A 589 3.02 -25.72 12.46
N PHE A 590 3.68 -26.11 13.53
CA PHE A 590 3.94 -25.26 14.69
C PHE A 590 5.38 -24.77 14.60
N THR A 591 5.64 -23.51 14.98
CA THR A 591 7.01 -22.96 15.03
C THR A 591 7.35 -22.47 16.44
N THR A 592 8.60 -22.55 16.83
CA THR A 592 9.23 -22.07 18.06
C THR A 592 8.63 -22.63 19.35
N GLN A 593 7.34 -22.55 19.53
CA GLN A 593 6.59 -23.14 20.65
C GLN A 593 5.18 -23.60 20.21
N VAL A 594 4.61 -24.50 20.97
CA VAL A 594 3.26 -25.00 20.73
C VAL A 594 2.26 -24.41 21.71
N PRO A 595 0.94 -24.40 21.38
CA PRO A 595 -0.10 -23.96 22.31
C PRO A 595 -0.09 -24.76 23.62
N THR A 596 -0.05 -24.03 24.74
CA THR A 596 -0.04 -24.60 26.11
C THR A 596 -1.00 -23.92 27.07
N GLN A 597 -1.63 -22.82 26.66
CA GLN A 597 -2.52 -22.02 27.50
C GLN A 597 -3.84 -21.74 26.80
N SER A 598 -4.92 -21.73 27.58
CA SER A 598 -6.23 -21.32 27.07
C SER A 598 -6.40 -19.80 27.11
N ALA A 599 -6.99 -19.26 26.04
CA ALA A 599 -7.48 -17.87 26.01
C ALA A 599 -8.87 -17.72 26.67
N ASP A 600 -9.50 -18.82 27.05
CA ASP A 600 -10.87 -18.86 27.57
C ASP A 600 -10.86 -19.02 29.10
N LEU A 601 -11.70 -18.24 29.81
CA LEU A 601 -11.88 -18.41 31.25
C LEU A 601 -12.47 -19.79 31.58
N TYR A 602 -11.99 -20.37 32.67
CA TYR A 602 -12.47 -21.65 33.23
C TYR A 602 -12.24 -22.86 32.30
N VAL A 603 -11.49 -22.68 31.21
CA VAL A 603 -11.01 -23.78 30.40
C VAL A 603 -9.61 -24.16 30.87
N VAL A 604 -9.45 -25.41 31.27
CA VAL A 604 -8.16 -25.92 31.74
C VAL A 604 -7.19 -26.09 30.58
N ASP A 605 -5.94 -25.70 30.77
CA ASP A 605 -4.88 -25.77 29.78
C ASP A 605 -4.66 -27.19 29.21
N ASP A 606 -4.91 -28.20 29.99
CA ASP A 606 -4.89 -29.62 29.57
C ASP A 606 -5.81 -29.90 28.37
N SER A 607 -6.89 -29.13 28.19
CA SER A 607 -7.76 -29.23 27.01
C SER A 607 -7.03 -28.81 25.71
N ILE A 608 -6.13 -27.87 25.80
CA ILE A 608 -5.31 -27.42 24.68
C ILE A 608 -4.15 -28.37 24.43
N THR A 609 -3.36 -28.67 25.47
CA THR A 609 -2.17 -29.54 25.38
C THR A 609 -2.50 -30.94 24.91
N SER A 610 -3.60 -31.50 25.33
CA SER A 610 -4.07 -32.85 24.88
C SER A 610 -4.35 -32.87 23.36
N ILE A 611 -4.89 -31.80 22.78
CA ILE A 611 -5.08 -31.71 21.33
C ILE A 611 -3.74 -31.63 20.62
N VAL A 612 -2.86 -30.76 21.08
CA VAL A 612 -1.50 -30.58 20.51
C VAL A 612 -0.72 -31.88 20.54
N GLU A 613 -0.74 -32.60 21.67
CA GLU A 613 -0.06 -33.90 21.83
C GLU A 613 -0.59 -34.94 20.85
N ARG A 614 -1.90 -35.05 20.66
CA ARG A 614 -2.48 -35.95 19.65
C ARG A 614 -2.01 -35.65 18.26
N MET A 615 -2.00 -34.38 17.89
CA MET A 615 -1.57 -33.93 16.56
C MET A 615 -0.07 -34.20 16.33
N LEU A 616 0.78 -33.96 17.32
CA LEU A 616 2.21 -34.19 17.26
C LEU A 616 2.61 -35.66 17.33
N ASN A 617 1.88 -36.48 18.10
CA ASN A 617 2.08 -37.94 18.13
C ASN A 617 1.59 -38.62 16.86
N GLY A 618 0.59 -38.04 16.23
CA GLY A 618 -0.02 -38.50 14.99
C GLY A 618 -1.19 -39.47 15.20
N GLU A 619 -2.13 -39.41 14.29
CA GLU A 619 -3.32 -40.26 14.24
C GLU A 619 -3.62 -40.62 12.78
N ASN A 620 -4.02 -41.88 12.52
CA ASN A 620 -4.40 -42.37 11.19
C ASN A 620 -3.35 -42.09 10.09
N GLY A 621 -2.06 -42.17 10.43
CA GLY A 621 -0.96 -41.93 9.52
C GLY A 621 -0.64 -40.44 9.24
N ARG A 622 -1.31 -39.53 9.90
CA ARG A 622 -1.06 -38.06 9.80
C ARG A 622 -0.40 -37.56 11.06
N LYS A 623 0.50 -36.63 10.92
CA LYS A 623 1.23 -35.99 12.01
C LYS A 623 1.44 -34.50 11.72
N ALA A 624 1.18 -33.65 12.70
CA ALA A 624 1.56 -32.25 12.63
C ALA A 624 3.09 -32.11 12.74
N ILE A 625 3.64 -31.06 12.14
CA ILE A 625 5.09 -30.81 12.12
C ILE A 625 5.41 -29.75 13.17
N PHE A 626 6.46 -29.96 13.93
CA PHE A 626 7.02 -28.93 14.82
C PHE A 626 8.40 -28.51 14.33
N VAL A 627 8.57 -27.20 14.10
CA VAL A 627 9.83 -26.55 13.70
C VAL A 627 10.30 -25.70 14.87
N GLU A 628 11.16 -26.26 15.72
CA GLU A 628 11.63 -25.62 16.95
C GLU A 628 12.36 -24.27 16.67
N THR A 629 13.14 -24.22 15.59
CA THR A 629 13.83 -23.00 15.16
C THR A 629 13.52 -22.76 13.70
N PRO A 630 12.61 -21.83 13.37
CA PRO A 630 12.29 -21.49 11.99
C PRO A 630 13.46 -20.77 11.32
N THR A 631 13.93 -21.34 10.24
CA THR A 631 14.89 -20.79 9.28
C THR A 631 14.39 -21.13 7.87
N ALA A 632 14.91 -20.48 6.84
CA ALA A 632 14.56 -20.83 5.47
C ALA A 632 14.71 -22.35 5.20
N GLN A 633 15.80 -22.95 5.68
CA GLN A 633 16.03 -24.37 5.49
C GLN A 633 15.02 -25.26 6.22
N THR A 634 14.75 -24.98 7.51
CA THR A 634 13.88 -25.84 8.33
C THR A 634 12.41 -25.68 7.93
N LEU A 635 11.97 -24.46 7.62
CA LEU A 635 10.62 -24.19 7.20
C LEU A 635 10.36 -24.70 5.77
N ASN A 636 11.31 -24.52 4.84
CA ASN A 636 11.20 -25.10 3.49
C ASN A 636 11.11 -26.62 3.53
N LYS A 637 11.88 -27.28 4.39
CA LYS A 637 11.80 -28.74 4.57
C LYS A 637 10.40 -29.15 5.06
N ALA A 638 9.79 -28.40 5.97
CA ALA A 638 8.44 -28.68 6.44
C ALA A 638 7.40 -28.44 5.33
N LEU A 639 7.51 -27.33 4.61
CA LEU A 639 6.58 -26.95 3.53
C LEU A 639 6.60 -27.93 2.36
N THR A 640 7.76 -28.39 1.94
CA THR A 640 7.90 -29.39 0.83
C THR A 640 7.24 -30.73 1.14
N LEU A 641 7.01 -31.05 2.40
CA LEU A 641 6.20 -32.20 2.82
C LEU A 641 4.69 -31.94 2.75
N CYS A 642 4.30 -30.67 2.69
CA CYS A 642 2.92 -30.23 2.84
C CYS A 642 2.26 -29.83 1.52
N THR A 643 2.97 -29.10 0.67
CA THR A 643 2.38 -28.52 -0.54
C THR A 643 3.41 -28.37 -1.66
N ILE A 644 2.91 -28.35 -2.89
CA ILE A 644 3.69 -27.89 -4.05
C ILE A 644 3.59 -26.37 -4.08
N PRO A 645 4.71 -25.63 -4.10
CA PRO A 645 4.68 -24.18 -4.19
C PRO A 645 3.90 -23.69 -5.41
N ASP A 646 3.14 -22.61 -5.26
CA ASP A 646 2.40 -21.97 -6.35
C ASP A 646 3.35 -21.49 -7.45
N VAL A 647 4.48 -20.91 -7.05
CA VAL A 647 5.57 -20.49 -7.92
C VAL A 647 6.86 -21.17 -7.46
N THR A 648 7.62 -21.74 -8.39
CA THR A 648 8.94 -22.29 -8.15
C THR A 648 9.95 -21.62 -9.07
N PHE A 649 11.07 -21.18 -8.52
CA PHE A 649 12.18 -20.59 -9.26
C PHE A 649 13.23 -21.63 -9.58
N ALA A 650 13.65 -21.72 -10.85
CA ALA A 650 14.70 -22.64 -11.23
C ALA A 650 16.04 -22.28 -10.54
N GLY A 651 16.76 -23.30 -10.07
CA GLY A 651 18.02 -23.08 -9.37
C GLY A 651 17.90 -22.80 -7.87
N GLY A 652 16.69 -22.72 -7.32
CA GLY A 652 16.43 -22.66 -5.88
C GLY A 652 16.63 -21.29 -5.22
N SER A 653 17.00 -20.25 -5.96
CA SER A 653 16.95 -18.85 -5.52
C SER A 653 15.69 -18.19 -6.09
N HIS A 654 15.06 -17.30 -5.32
CA HIS A 654 13.91 -16.55 -5.84
C HIS A 654 14.31 -15.07 -6.00
N PRO A 655 14.61 -14.64 -7.24
CA PRO A 655 15.06 -13.28 -7.50
C PRO A 655 13.90 -12.28 -7.62
N PHE A 656 12.65 -12.75 -7.58
CA PHE A 656 11.46 -11.91 -7.77
C PHE A 656 10.46 -12.13 -6.65
N ASN A 657 9.97 -11.05 -6.06
CA ASN A 657 8.77 -11.07 -5.26
C ASN A 657 7.55 -11.20 -6.18
N TYR A 658 6.47 -11.79 -5.69
CA TYR A 658 5.27 -11.93 -6.50
C TYR A 658 3.98 -11.92 -5.67
N ILE A 659 2.87 -11.65 -6.35
CA ILE A 659 1.53 -11.91 -5.88
C ILE A 659 0.75 -12.62 -6.98
N HIS A 660 -0.10 -13.57 -6.58
CA HIS A 660 -0.97 -14.31 -7.49
C HIS A 660 -2.44 -14.02 -7.15
N LYS A 661 -3.20 -13.58 -8.17
CA LYS A 661 -4.65 -13.37 -8.09
C LYS A 661 -5.39 -14.20 -9.13
N VAL A 662 -6.64 -14.55 -8.81
CA VAL A 662 -7.52 -15.32 -9.69
C VAL A 662 -8.83 -14.57 -9.87
N ILE A 663 -9.25 -14.43 -11.13
CA ILE A 663 -10.51 -13.81 -11.56
C ILE A 663 -11.22 -14.81 -12.47
N ASP A 664 -12.41 -15.29 -12.09
CA ASP A 664 -13.21 -16.25 -12.87
C ASP A 664 -12.40 -17.49 -13.35
N ASN A 665 -11.55 -18.04 -12.49
CA ASN A 665 -10.62 -19.16 -12.76
C ASN A 665 -9.47 -18.85 -13.72
N HIS A 666 -9.24 -17.61 -14.11
CA HIS A 666 -8.08 -17.17 -14.85
C HIS A 666 -7.03 -16.57 -13.93
N HIS A 667 -5.77 -16.74 -14.23
CA HIS A 667 -4.64 -16.42 -13.40
C HIS A 667 -3.99 -15.09 -13.78
N LEU A 668 -3.66 -14.29 -12.77
CA LEU A 668 -2.89 -13.06 -12.88
C LEU A 668 -1.74 -13.12 -11.89
N TYR A 669 -0.52 -13.12 -12.38
CA TYR A 669 0.69 -13.01 -11.57
C TYR A 669 1.32 -11.63 -11.77
N TYR A 670 1.83 -11.06 -10.71
CA TYR A 670 2.66 -9.86 -10.75
C TYR A 670 4.00 -10.17 -10.13
N PHE A 671 5.08 -10.04 -10.89
CA PHE A 671 6.46 -10.29 -10.47
C PHE A 671 7.22 -8.98 -10.40
N GLY A 672 8.02 -8.78 -9.37
CA GLY A 672 8.85 -7.60 -9.18
C GLY A 672 10.28 -7.95 -8.74
N ASN A 673 11.25 -7.26 -9.33
CA ASN A 673 12.64 -7.29 -8.91
C ASN A 673 12.93 -6.06 -8.06
N ILE A 674 13.08 -6.24 -6.75
CA ILE A 674 13.44 -5.18 -5.81
C ILE A 674 14.93 -5.19 -5.43
N ASP A 675 15.71 -6.11 -6.02
CA ASP A 675 17.14 -6.22 -5.79
C ASP A 675 17.93 -5.19 -6.61
N VAL A 676 19.17 -4.96 -6.23
CA VAL A 676 20.09 -4.03 -6.90
C VAL A 676 20.68 -4.60 -8.20
N SER A 677 20.44 -5.89 -8.47
CA SER A 677 20.97 -6.63 -9.62
C SER A 677 19.86 -7.04 -10.57
N GLU A 678 20.13 -7.02 -11.88
CA GLU A 678 19.26 -7.67 -12.85
C GLU A 678 19.22 -9.19 -12.62
N ALA A 679 18.08 -9.78 -12.91
CA ALA A 679 17.91 -11.21 -12.75
C ALA A 679 17.14 -11.82 -13.93
N THR A 680 17.58 -13.00 -14.34
CA THR A 680 16.85 -13.88 -15.27
C THR A 680 16.56 -15.19 -14.58
N ASN A 681 15.28 -15.60 -14.55
CA ASN A 681 14.94 -16.89 -13.98
C ASN A 681 13.86 -17.59 -14.79
N THR A 682 13.90 -18.91 -14.82
CA THR A 682 12.80 -19.74 -15.31
C THR A 682 11.84 -20.01 -14.15
N ILE A 683 10.67 -19.43 -14.24
CA ILE A 683 9.60 -19.55 -13.27
C ILE A 683 8.72 -20.73 -13.65
N ILE A 684 8.44 -21.62 -12.72
CA ILE A 684 7.55 -22.76 -12.88
C ILE A 684 6.30 -22.51 -12.07
N LEU A 685 5.17 -22.36 -12.73
CA LEU A 685 3.87 -22.11 -12.14
C LEU A 685 3.19 -23.45 -11.83
N LYS A 686 2.59 -23.58 -10.65
CA LYS A 686 1.78 -24.75 -10.26
C LYS A 686 0.61 -24.96 -11.21
N HIS A 687 0.00 -23.86 -11.66
CA HIS A 687 -1.18 -23.88 -12.52
C HIS A 687 -0.78 -23.92 -13.99
N SER A 688 -1.55 -24.69 -14.78
CA SER A 688 -1.37 -24.77 -16.24
C SER A 688 -1.97 -23.54 -16.91
N LEU A 689 -1.17 -22.85 -17.72
CA LEU A 689 -1.63 -21.77 -18.60
C LEU A 689 -1.47 -22.23 -20.06
N SER A 690 -2.54 -22.20 -20.84
CA SER A 690 -2.49 -22.51 -22.27
C SER A 690 -1.91 -21.36 -23.08
N SER A 691 -2.20 -20.14 -22.67
CA SER A 691 -1.76 -18.90 -23.30
C SER A 691 -1.78 -17.77 -22.27
N ALA A 692 -0.87 -16.82 -22.37
CA ALA A 692 -0.81 -15.67 -21.46
C ALA A 692 -0.13 -14.47 -22.13
N VAL A 693 -0.41 -13.28 -21.60
CA VAL A 693 0.17 -12.01 -22.03
C VAL A 693 1.10 -11.48 -20.93
N LEU A 694 2.31 -11.08 -21.31
CA LEU A 694 3.16 -10.24 -20.46
C LEU A 694 2.73 -8.79 -20.63
N MET A 695 2.47 -8.09 -19.50
CA MET A 695 2.07 -6.70 -19.48
C MET A 695 3.05 -5.91 -18.60
N ASP A 696 3.72 -4.94 -19.20
CA ASP A 696 4.77 -4.15 -18.57
C ASP A 696 4.19 -2.88 -17.96
N PRO A 697 4.13 -2.74 -16.63
CA PRO A 697 3.56 -1.55 -16.00
C PRO A 697 4.43 -0.30 -16.14
N HIS A 698 5.73 -0.44 -16.45
CA HIS A 698 6.62 0.71 -16.63
C HIS A 698 6.35 1.42 -17.97
N THR A 699 6.14 0.67 -19.04
CA THR A 699 5.91 1.20 -20.39
C THR A 699 4.45 1.22 -20.80
N GLY A 700 3.62 0.32 -20.25
CA GLY A 700 2.26 0.03 -20.72
C GLY A 700 2.23 -0.90 -21.92
N GLY A 701 3.39 -1.47 -22.29
CA GLY A 701 3.52 -2.43 -23.37
C GLY A 701 2.95 -3.80 -23.01
N THR A 702 2.51 -4.53 -24.02
CA THR A 702 2.00 -5.90 -23.87
C THR A 702 2.61 -6.80 -24.95
N LYS A 703 2.95 -8.03 -24.60
CA LYS A 703 3.45 -9.04 -25.55
C LYS A 703 2.97 -10.43 -25.17
N GLN A 704 2.81 -11.30 -26.16
CA GLN A 704 2.46 -12.70 -25.93
C GLN A 704 3.57 -13.39 -25.12
N ALA A 705 3.20 -14.13 -24.08
CA ALA A 705 4.15 -14.87 -23.26
C ALA A 705 4.59 -16.15 -24.00
N GLN A 706 5.88 -16.43 -23.96
CA GLN A 706 6.42 -17.70 -24.47
C GLN A 706 6.38 -18.74 -23.36
N LEU A 707 5.31 -19.53 -23.33
CA LEU A 707 5.08 -20.55 -22.32
C LEU A 707 5.64 -21.91 -22.78
N LYS A 708 6.12 -22.69 -21.80
CA LYS A 708 6.50 -24.08 -21.99
C LYS A 708 5.71 -24.97 -21.04
N THR A 709 4.90 -25.88 -21.60
CA THR A 709 4.23 -26.92 -20.80
C THR A 709 5.24 -27.97 -20.40
N MET A 710 5.30 -28.29 -19.11
CA MET A 710 6.16 -29.32 -18.54
C MET A 710 5.48 -30.70 -18.63
N GLU A 711 6.26 -31.79 -18.47
CA GLU A 711 5.73 -33.17 -18.54
C GLU A 711 4.65 -33.47 -17.47
N ASP A 712 4.73 -32.77 -16.33
CA ASP A 712 3.77 -32.90 -15.22
C ASP A 712 2.55 -31.94 -15.31
N GLY A 713 2.41 -31.23 -16.43
CA GLY A 713 1.29 -30.33 -16.72
C GLY A 713 1.47 -28.91 -16.17
N ARG A 714 2.55 -28.61 -15.44
CA ARG A 714 2.88 -27.25 -15.00
C ARG A 714 3.34 -26.38 -16.14
N THR A 715 3.29 -25.06 -15.96
CA THR A 715 3.75 -24.09 -16.95
C THR A 715 5.08 -23.48 -16.53
N ALA A 716 6.02 -23.39 -17.45
CA ALA A 716 7.29 -22.69 -17.25
C ALA A 716 7.39 -21.48 -18.18
N ILE A 717 7.95 -20.39 -17.66
CA ILE A 717 8.25 -19.15 -18.39
C ILE A 717 9.61 -18.59 -17.94
N SER A 718 10.40 -18.08 -18.90
CA SER A 718 11.61 -17.31 -18.55
C SER A 718 11.25 -15.84 -18.45
N ILE A 719 11.59 -15.22 -17.32
CA ILE A 719 11.41 -13.79 -17.06
C ILE A 719 12.78 -13.17 -16.76
N HIS A 720 13.04 -12.03 -17.39
CA HIS A 720 14.17 -11.17 -17.14
C HIS A 720 13.68 -9.82 -16.64
N LEU A 721 14.20 -9.33 -15.51
CA LEU A 721 13.88 -8.04 -14.94
C LEU A 721 15.18 -7.34 -14.50
N TYR A 722 15.33 -6.07 -14.88
CA TYR A 722 16.33 -5.19 -14.31
C TYR A 722 15.98 -4.78 -12.87
N PRO A 723 16.90 -4.16 -12.11
CA PRO A 723 16.58 -3.58 -10.82
C PRO A 723 15.35 -2.67 -10.87
N ASN A 724 14.48 -2.77 -9.88
CA ASN A 724 13.26 -1.98 -9.76
C ASN A 724 12.29 -2.10 -10.96
N GLN A 725 12.35 -3.22 -11.66
CA GLN A 725 11.39 -3.57 -12.71
C GLN A 725 10.40 -4.63 -12.26
N SER A 726 9.26 -4.64 -12.94
CA SER A 726 8.18 -5.58 -12.66
C SER A 726 7.39 -5.90 -13.93
N VAL A 727 6.66 -7.01 -13.90
CA VAL A 727 5.85 -7.45 -15.04
C VAL A 727 4.64 -8.24 -14.55
N PHE A 728 3.52 -8.08 -15.23
CA PHE A 728 2.36 -8.97 -15.11
C PHE A 728 2.45 -10.11 -16.09
N LEU A 729 2.12 -11.31 -15.63
CA LEU A 729 1.79 -12.46 -16.48
C LEU A 729 0.30 -12.73 -16.31
N VAL A 730 -0.47 -12.54 -17.37
CA VAL A 730 -1.93 -12.56 -17.34
C VAL A 730 -2.45 -13.62 -18.29
N ASP A 731 -3.31 -14.52 -17.79
CA ASP A 731 -4.03 -15.48 -18.60
C ASP A 731 -4.79 -14.76 -19.75
N ASP A 732 -4.66 -15.24 -20.97
CA ASP A 732 -5.29 -14.65 -22.16
C ASP A 732 -6.81 -14.44 -22.02
N GLY A 733 -7.50 -15.31 -21.28
CA GLY A 733 -8.92 -15.17 -20.99
C GLY A 733 -9.30 -13.91 -20.20
N LEU A 734 -8.34 -13.28 -19.54
CA LEU A 734 -8.52 -12.01 -18.83
C LEU A 734 -8.21 -10.78 -19.67
N VAL A 735 -7.65 -10.93 -20.87
CA VAL A 735 -7.21 -9.81 -21.70
C VAL A 735 -8.19 -9.60 -22.87
N ASN A 736 -8.79 -8.42 -22.93
CA ASN A 736 -9.60 -8.04 -24.09
C ASN A 736 -8.67 -7.62 -25.24
N GLN A 737 -8.51 -8.51 -26.18
CA GLN A 737 -7.73 -8.30 -27.40
C GLN A 737 -8.46 -7.42 -28.44
N ASN A 738 -9.71 -7.00 -28.21
CA ASN A 738 -10.44 -6.07 -29.08
C ASN A 738 -9.86 -4.66 -29.01
N GLY A 739 -8.72 -4.48 -29.58
CA GLY A 739 -7.85 -3.29 -29.55
C GLY A 739 -6.39 -3.67 -29.79
N MET A 740 -6.03 -4.92 -29.66
CA MET A 740 -4.96 -5.45 -30.46
C MET A 740 -5.51 -5.37 -31.90
N GLN A 741 -5.18 -4.34 -32.67
CA GLN A 741 -4.78 -4.66 -34.01
C GLN A 741 -3.75 -5.77 -33.79
N GLU A 742 -4.01 -6.96 -34.27
CA GLU A 742 -2.96 -7.74 -34.89
C GLU A 742 -2.31 -6.77 -35.91
N GLU A 743 -1.38 -5.94 -35.44
CA GLU A 743 -0.17 -5.85 -36.19
C GLU A 743 0.24 -7.33 -36.23
N ALA A 744 -0.08 -7.96 -37.34
CA ALA A 744 0.59 -9.15 -37.84
C ALA A 744 2.02 -8.94 -37.37
N GLU A 745 2.65 -9.93 -36.71
CA GLU A 745 4.06 -9.88 -36.39
C GLU A 745 4.83 -9.36 -37.61
N SER A 746 4.72 -8.07 -37.88
CA SER A 746 5.73 -7.32 -38.58
C SER A 746 6.78 -7.24 -37.46
N GLU A 747 7.70 -8.17 -37.59
CA GLU A 747 8.90 -8.28 -36.81
C GLU A 747 9.40 -6.90 -36.49
N ARG A 748 9.15 -6.42 -35.23
CA ARG A 748 9.68 -5.13 -34.78
C ARG A 748 11.16 -5.15 -34.97
N SER A 749 11.68 -4.10 -35.54
CA SER A 749 13.06 -4.04 -35.94
C SER A 749 13.84 -3.32 -34.82
N SER A 750 14.96 -3.89 -34.45
CA SER A 750 15.98 -3.14 -33.74
C SER A 750 16.92 -2.56 -34.78
N TYR A 751 17.36 -1.32 -34.57
CA TYR A 751 18.25 -0.66 -35.52
C TYR A 751 19.20 0.30 -34.80
N THR A 752 20.31 0.59 -35.47
CA THR A 752 21.29 1.52 -34.97
C THR A 752 21.54 2.62 -36.02
N PHE A 753 21.55 3.88 -35.59
CA PHE A 753 21.90 5.03 -36.41
C PHE A 753 23.16 5.68 -35.84
N GLU A 754 24.24 5.62 -36.58
CA GLU A 754 25.53 6.18 -36.22
C GLU A 754 25.88 7.35 -37.15
N SER A 755 26.54 8.39 -36.64
CA SER A 755 27.10 9.48 -37.43
C SER A 755 28.22 10.16 -36.65
N THR A 756 29.20 10.65 -37.35
CA THR A 756 30.16 11.64 -36.85
C THR A 756 29.60 13.01 -37.12
N ILE A 757 29.51 13.89 -36.10
CA ILE A 757 28.93 15.23 -36.19
C ILE A 757 30.02 16.27 -35.84
N CYS A 758 30.14 17.29 -36.64
CA CYS A 758 30.91 18.50 -36.32
C CYS A 758 29.98 19.72 -36.38
N ILE A 759 29.71 20.34 -35.23
CA ILE A 759 28.82 21.49 -35.12
C ILE A 759 29.62 22.76 -35.38
N GLU A 760 29.35 23.44 -36.49
CA GLU A 760 29.97 24.70 -36.87
C GLU A 760 29.25 25.90 -36.24
N SER A 761 27.91 25.79 -36.09
CA SER A 761 27.08 26.82 -35.48
C SER A 761 25.85 26.25 -34.81
N LEU A 762 25.60 26.64 -33.58
CA LEU A 762 24.45 26.34 -32.72
C LEU A 762 24.22 24.85 -32.44
N SER A 763 23.82 24.08 -33.44
CA SER A 763 23.45 22.67 -33.24
C SER A 763 23.55 21.83 -34.53
N GLY A 764 23.51 20.51 -34.37
CA GLY A 764 23.32 19.53 -35.42
C GLY A 764 22.28 18.50 -34.97
N SER A 765 21.36 18.07 -35.84
CA SER A 765 20.26 17.21 -35.50
C SER A 765 20.22 15.94 -36.33
N LEU A 766 20.05 14.78 -35.66
CA LEU A 766 19.75 13.49 -36.28
C LEU A 766 18.25 13.23 -36.23
N CYS A 767 17.66 12.85 -37.36
CA CYS A 767 16.26 12.50 -37.49
C CYS A 767 16.09 11.01 -37.82
N PHE A 768 15.22 10.32 -37.12
CA PHE A 768 14.96 8.91 -37.29
C PHE A 768 13.51 8.56 -36.89
N ALA A 769 13.09 7.33 -37.10
CA ALA A 769 11.72 6.90 -36.81
C ALA A 769 10.66 7.75 -37.55
N ALA A 770 11.00 8.30 -38.72
CA ALA A 770 10.12 9.20 -39.46
C ALA A 770 9.21 8.44 -40.42
N ASN A 771 7.88 8.65 -40.35
CA ASN A 771 6.91 8.04 -41.24
C ASN A 771 6.66 8.87 -42.53
N GLY A 772 7.32 9.98 -42.65
CA GLY A 772 7.21 10.89 -43.81
C GLY A 772 5.88 11.65 -43.91
N LYS A 773 5.05 11.64 -42.88
CA LYS A 773 3.75 12.32 -42.82
C LYS A 773 3.62 13.22 -41.61
N ASP A 774 3.47 12.62 -40.43
CA ASP A 774 3.07 13.33 -39.22
C ASP A 774 3.81 12.86 -37.94
N PHE A 775 4.83 11.99 -38.09
CA PHE A 775 5.62 11.45 -37.01
C PHE A 775 7.10 11.40 -37.35
N LEU A 776 7.95 11.86 -36.42
CA LEU A 776 9.41 11.66 -36.42
C LEU A 776 10.01 11.86 -35.03
N SER A 777 11.18 11.25 -34.80
CA SER A 777 12.05 11.52 -33.65
C SER A 777 13.28 12.29 -34.10
N MET A 778 13.70 13.30 -33.34
CA MET A 778 14.83 14.15 -33.66
C MET A 778 15.68 14.40 -32.41
N TRP A 779 16.95 14.05 -32.49
CA TRP A 779 17.93 14.32 -31.45
C TRP A 779 18.80 15.50 -31.86
N GLN A 780 18.63 16.66 -31.20
CA GLN A 780 19.36 17.88 -31.43
C GLN A 780 20.50 18.00 -30.44
N PHE A 781 21.74 18.03 -30.96
CA PHE A 781 22.96 18.22 -30.18
C PHE A 781 23.33 19.72 -30.27
N ASN A 782 23.31 20.39 -29.13
CA ASN A 782 23.49 21.85 -29.04
C ASN A 782 24.81 22.21 -28.36
N VAL A 783 25.49 23.18 -28.93
CA VAL A 783 26.69 23.78 -28.34
C VAL A 783 26.50 25.28 -28.36
N SER A 784 26.05 25.87 -27.28
CA SER A 784 25.78 27.32 -27.19
C SER A 784 27.04 28.13 -26.92
N ASN A 785 28.03 27.60 -26.22
CA ASN A 785 29.38 28.11 -26.04
C ASN A 785 30.30 26.98 -25.57
N ASP A 786 31.60 27.26 -25.38
CA ASP A 786 32.60 26.28 -24.99
C ASP A 786 32.34 25.59 -23.61
N SER A 787 31.34 26.05 -22.87
CA SER A 787 31.01 25.55 -21.51
C SER A 787 29.62 24.97 -21.40
N VAL A 788 28.77 25.09 -22.42
CA VAL A 788 27.36 24.62 -22.35
C VAL A 788 27.04 23.78 -23.59
N ALA A 789 26.94 22.47 -23.36
CA ALA A 789 26.50 21.52 -24.36
C ALA A 789 25.38 20.66 -23.82
N TYR A 790 24.35 20.39 -24.60
CA TYR A 790 23.23 19.56 -24.22
C TYR A 790 22.63 18.84 -25.41
N LEU A 791 22.04 17.65 -25.10
CA LEU A 791 21.22 16.91 -26.03
C LEU A 791 19.75 17.24 -25.75
N ARG A 792 18.98 17.57 -26.79
CA ARG A 792 17.56 17.86 -26.74
C ARG A 792 16.81 16.90 -27.66
N PRO A 793 16.31 15.79 -27.11
CA PRO A 793 15.42 14.92 -27.85
C PRO A 793 14.06 15.56 -28.09
N HIS A 794 13.58 15.45 -29.33
CA HIS A 794 12.27 15.93 -29.76
C HIS A 794 11.48 14.78 -30.38
N GLN A 795 10.16 14.88 -30.30
CA GLN A 795 9.25 14.04 -31.07
C GLN A 795 8.19 14.91 -31.74
N TRP A 796 7.97 14.68 -33.01
CA TRP A 796 6.90 15.31 -33.75
C TRP A 796 5.79 14.27 -33.94
N ALA A 797 4.57 14.57 -33.47
CA ALA A 797 3.41 13.76 -33.64
C ALA A 797 2.16 14.63 -33.87
N GLY A 798 1.36 14.29 -34.89
CA GLY A 798 0.12 15.01 -35.17
C GLY A 798 0.28 16.50 -35.49
N GLY A 799 1.39 16.91 -36.09
CA GLY A 799 1.66 18.30 -36.48
C GLY A 799 2.25 19.18 -35.37
N HIS A 800 2.53 18.62 -34.18
CA HIS A 800 3.15 19.31 -33.06
C HIS A 800 4.52 18.74 -32.74
N ILE A 801 5.52 19.62 -32.50
CA ILE A 801 6.82 19.22 -32.02
C ILE A 801 6.87 19.34 -30.48
N GLN A 802 7.24 18.24 -29.83
CA GLN A 802 7.43 18.17 -28.38
C GLN A 802 8.91 18.02 -28.06
N VAL A 803 9.43 18.87 -27.19
CA VAL A 803 10.75 18.67 -26.57
C VAL A 803 10.54 17.64 -25.45
N LEU A 804 11.21 16.49 -25.56
CA LEU A 804 11.06 15.40 -24.57
C LEU A 804 11.94 15.65 -23.35
N ASP A 805 13.13 16.26 -23.55
CA ASP A 805 14.10 16.52 -22.48
C ASP A 805 15.13 17.56 -22.89
N ASN A 806 15.98 17.96 -21.91
CA ASN A 806 17.09 18.87 -22.08
C ASN A 806 18.30 18.39 -21.28
N ILE A 807 19.02 17.42 -21.83
CA ILE A 807 20.06 16.65 -21.15
C ILE A 807 21.38 17.38 -21.19
N GLN A 808 21.89 17.82 -20.03
CA GLN A 808 23.19 18.42 -19.91
C GLN A 808 24.30 17.39 -20.19
N LEU A 809 25.22 17.72 -21.09
CA LEU A 809 26.35 16.87 -21.45
C LEU A 809 27.63 17.19 -20.67
N TYR A 810 27.72 18.37 -20.08
CA TYR A 810 28.85 18.75 -19.25
C TYR A 810 29.06 17.78 -18.09
N GLY A 811 30.28 17.23 -17.99
CA GLY A 811 30.64 16.23 -16.97
C GLY A 811 30.29 14.77 -17.36
N LYS A 812 29.48 14.55 -18.40
CA LYS A 812 29.24 13.21 -18.98
C LYS A 812 30.12 12.97 -20.21
N THR A 813 30.08 13.87 -21.14
CA THR A 813 30.93 13.88 -22.35
C THR A 813 31.09 15.31 -22.84
N ASP A 814 32.27 15.66 -23.39
CA ASP A 814 32.52 16.97 -23.93
C ASP A 814 32.29 16.99 -25.44
N ILE A 815 31.28 17.74 -25.89
CA ILE A 815 31.16 18.17 -27.28
C ILE A 815 31.46 19.64 -27.38
N LYS A 816 32.21 20.06 -28.44
CA LYS A 816 32.64 21.43 -28.64
C LYS A 816 32.42 21.86 -30.08
N ARG A 817 32.18 23.13 -30.30
CA ARG A 817 32.05 23.69 -31.65
C ARG A 817 33.34 23.45 -32.46
N GLY A 818 33.19 23.04 -33.71
CA GLY A 818 34.28 22.77 -34.63
C GLY A 818 35.10 21.52 -34.31
N ILE A 819 34.66 20.71 -33.32
CA ILE A 819 35.29 19.44 -32.98
C ILE A 819 34.33 18.31 -33.25
N ALA A 820 34.71 17.36 -34.09
CA ALA A 820 33.92 16.22 -34.45
C ALA A 820 33.74 15.24 -33.27
N PHE A 821 32.56 14.72 -33.07
CA PHE A 821 32.21 13.70 -32.08
C PHE A 821 31.31 12.61 -32.70
N LYS A 822 31.42 11.36 -32.19
CA LYS A 822 30.64 10.24 -32.70
C LYS A 822 29.35 10.12 -31.91
N VAL A 823 28.24 9.96 -32.62
CA VAL A 823 26.91 9.67 -32.06
C VAL A 823 26.50 8.30 -32.53
N ARG A 824 25.93 7.53 -31.59
CA ARG A 824 25.26 6.27 -31.86
C ARG A 824 23.92 6.23 -31.14
N ILE A 825 22.86 6.05 -31.89
CA ILE A 825 21.48 5.85 -31.38
C ILE A 825 21.11 4.40 -31.66
N GLU A 826 20.97 3.62 -30.59
CA GLU A 826 20.51 2.24 -30.65
C GLU A 826 19.01 2.22 -30.33
N VAL A 827 18.20 1.68 -31.23
CA VAL A 827 16.77 1.47 -31.03
C VAL A 827 16.54 -0.03 -30.94
N GLU A 828 16.00 -0.45 -29.79
CA GLU A 828 15.66 -1.84 -29.50
C GLU A 828 14.14 -2.04 -29.63
N GLU A 829 13.75 -3.00 -30.46
CA GLU A 829 12.34 -3.38 -30.71
C GLU A 829 11.40 -2.18 -31.00
N GLU A 830 11.92 -1.11 -31.62
CA GLU A 830 11.16 0.13 -31.86
C GLU A 830 10.58 0.80 -30.59
N ARG A 831 11.07 0.42 -29.39
CA ARG A 831 10.52 0.83 -28.10
C ARG A 831 11.49 1.58 -27.20
N TYR A 832 12.78 1.30 -27.31
CA TYR A 832 13.80 1.90 -26.49
C TYR A 832 14.86 2.55 -27.37
N ALA A 833 15.24 3.76 -27.07
CA ALA A 833 16.35 4.44 -27.73
C ALA A 833 17.44 4.74 -26.70
N ARG A 834 18.67 4.24 -26.96
CA ARG A 834 19.89 4.57 -26.22
C ARG A 834 20.78 5.46 -27.07
N THR A 835 21.22 6.55 -26.51
CA THR A 835 22.07 7.51 -27.20
C THR A 835 23.45 7.55 -26.55
N TYR A 836 24.45 7.27 -27.35
CA TYR A 836 25.85 7.34 -26.96
C TYR A 836 26.55 8.48 -27.69
N ILE A 837 27.40 9.20 -26.95
CA ILE A 837 28.33 10.18 -27.53
C ILE A 837 29.75 9.72 -27.19
N ASN A 838 30.60 9.55 -28.21
CA ASN A 838 31.95 9.00 -28.01
C ASN A 838 32.00 7.71 -27.16
N ASN A 839 31.03 6.84 -27.37
CA ASN A 839 30.77 5.59 -26.61
C ASN A 839 30.35 5.76 -25.14
N VAL A 840 30.03 6.97 -24.70
CA VAL A 840 29.44 7.23 -23.38
C VAL A 840 27.94 7.29 -23.51
N LEU A 841 27.19 6.47 -22.75
CA LEU A 841 25.72 6.53 -22.69
C LEU A 841 25.30 7.85 -22.05
N VAL A 842 24.57 8.68 -22.78
CA VAL A 842 24.13 10.00 -22.33
C VAL A 842 22.63 10.09 -22.15
N ASP A 843 21.87 9.25 -22.84
CA ASP A 843 20.41 9.21 -22.79
C ASP A 843 19.89 7.80 -23.04
N GLU A 844 18.90 7.38 -22.26
CA GLU A 844 18.13 6.16 -22.45
C GLU A 844 16.67 6.46 -22.18
N ARG A 845 15.80 6.09 -23.12
CA ARG A 845 14.37 6.35 -23.01
C ARG A 845 13.49 5.30 -23.68
N ALA A 846 12.36 5.03 -23.04
CA ALA A 846 11.25 4.33 -23.68
C ALA A 846 10.46 5.30 -24.57
N GLY A 847 9.91 4.80 -25.66
CA GLY A 847 9.11 5.59 -26.58
C GLY A 847 8.60 4.77 -27.75
N ASN A 848 8.04 5.43 -28.73
CA ASN A 848 7.67 4.83 -30.02
C ASN A 848 8.71 5.28 -31.06
N PHE A 849 9.50 4.33 -31.57
CA PHE A 849 10.58 4.58 -32.52
C PHE A 849 10.49 3.64 -33.72
N PRO A 850 9.38 3.68 -34.49
CA PRO A 850 9.19 2.76 -35.59
C PRO A 850 10.32 2.87 -36.60
N LEU A 851 10.69 1.75 -37.25
CA LEU A 851 11.63 1.81 -38.35
C LEU A 851 11.04 2.67 -39.44
N GLY A 852 11.77 3.71 -39.87
CA GLY A 852 11.30 4.70 -40.82
C GLY A 852 12.45 5.39 -41.53
N LYS A 853 12.21 6.62 -42.02
CA LYS A 853 13.24 7.42 -42.71
C LYS A 853 14.28 7.93 -41.72
N PHE A 854 15.51 8.04 -42.22
CA PHE A 854 16.66 8.60 -41.52
C PHE A 854 17.14 9.88 -42.22
N GLY A 855 17.60 10.84 -41.44
CA GLY A 855 18.06 12.09 -42.03
C GLY A 855 18.59 13.09 -41.00
N PHE A 856 18.63 14.32 -41.43
CA PHE A 856 19.18 15.46 -40.68
C PHE A 856 18.20 16.64 -40.72
N ARG A 857 18.28 17.52 -39.72
CA ARG A 857 17.52 18.77 -39.73
C ARG A 857 18.40 19.87 -39.19
N GLN A 858 18.38 21.04 -39.88
CA GLN A 858 19.00 22.27 -39.43
C GLN A 858 18.01 23.46 -39.51
N SER A 859 18.03 24.33 -38.52
CA SER A 859 17.12 25.46 -38.38
C SER A 859 17.87 26.74 -38.08
N HIS A 860 17.25 27.64 -37.32
CA HIS A 860 17.80 28.93 -36.96
C HIS A 860 17.40 29.33 -35.54
N ASP A 861 18.14 30.26 -34.97
CA ASP A 861 17.77 30.97 -33.75
C ASP A 861 17.55 32.44 -34.08
N LYS A 862 16.28 32.85 -34.17
CA LYS A 862 15.89 34.23 -34.46
C LYS A 862 16.34 35.23 -33.40
N ALA A 863 16.46 34.80 -32.14
CA ALA A 863 16.88 35.67 -31.05
C ALA A 863 18.36 36.07 -31.18
N PHE A 864 19.17 35.17 -31.74
CA PHE A 864 20.60 35.44 -31.97
C PHE A 864 20.95 35.80 -33.43
N GLY A 865 19.97 35.80 -34.34
CA GLY A 865 20.19 36.07 -35.77
C GLY A 865 21.14 35.05 -36.41
N ALA A 866 21.16 33.83 -35.97
CA ALA A 866 22.08 32.79 -36.41
C ALA A 866 21.37 31.58 -36.95
N VAL A 867 22.01 30.86 -37.88
CA VAL A 867 21.51 29.56 -38.39
C VAL A 867 22.32 28.41 -37.81
N GLU A 868 21.68 27.28 -37.66
CA GLU A 868 22.34 26.02 -37.31
C GLU A 868 23.16 25.55 -38.51
N THR A 869 24.39 25.12 -38.23
CA THR A 869 25.27 24.57 -39.28
C THR A 869 26.09 23.44 -38.70
N ALA A 870 26.07 22.31 -39.35
CA ALA A 870 26.84 21.12 -38.95
C ALA A 870 27.29 20.32 -40.18
N CYS A 871 28.42 19.64 -40.01
CA CYS A 871 28.94 18.65 -40.92
C CYS A 871 28.60 17.25 -40.35
N PHE A 872 28.19 16.33 -41.21
CA PHE A 872 27.90 14.95 -40.90
C PHE A 872 28.80 14.01 -41.72
N ASP A 873 29.29 12.96 -41.08
CA ASP A 873 30.19 11.99 -41.68
C ASP A 873 30.01 10.61 -41.08
N ASP A 874 30.67 9.58 -41.67
CA ASP A 874 30.65 8.21 -41.16
C ASP A 874 29.22 7.71 -40.84
N VAL A 875 28.26 8.06 -41.65
CA VAL A 875 26.86 7.61 -41.42
C VAL A 875 26.74 6.14 -41.63
N LYS A 876 26.17 5.47 -40.65
CA LYS A 876 25.90 4.04 -40.68
C LYS A 876 24.54 3.74 -40.11
N ILE A 877 23.71 3.00 -40.82
CA ILE A 877 22.42 2.50 -40.36
C ILE A 877 22.45 0.99 -40.48
N THR A 878 22.22 0.31 -39.34
CA THR A 878 22.24 -1.15 -39.24
C THR A 878 20.90 -1.65 -38.70
N MET A 879 20.41 -2.77 -39.20
CA MET A 879 19.19 -3.45 -38.72
C MET A 879 19.51 -4.89 -38.33
N ASP A 880 18.84 -5.42 -37.32
CA ASP A 880 19.05 -6.77 -36.75
C ASP A 880 18.97 -7.90 -37.80
N LYS A 881 18.16 -7.69 -38.82
CA LYS A 881 17.83 -8.71 -39.81
C LYS A 881 18.50 -8.52 -41.18
N LYS A 882 19.21 -7.39 -41.33
CA LYS A 882 20.02 -7.11 -42.53
C LYS A 882 21.38 -6.59 -42.05
N ASN A 883 22.46 -7.26 -42.40
CA ASN A 883 23.78 -6.98 -41.84
C ASN A 883 24.36 -5.58 -42.06
N GLU A 884 23.82 -4.78 -42.95
CA GLU A 884 24.12 -3.36 -43.14
C GLU A 884 23.10 -2.79 -44.12
N PHE A 885 22.49 -1.65 -43.81
CA PHE A 885 21.49 -1.04 -44.66
C PHE A 885 22.05 0.14 -45.44
N VAL A 886 22.75 1.04 -44.77
CA VAL A 886 23.39 2.21 -45.39
C VAL A 886 24.72 2.47 -44.72
N LYS A 887 25.71 2.82 -45.56
CA LYS A 887 26.98 3.41 -45.12
C LYS A 887 27.34 4.56 -46.03
N ALA A 888 27.62 5.72 -45.49
CA ALA A 888 28.08 6.91 -46.23
C ALA A 888 29.24 7.60 -45.51
N ASP A 889 30.38 7.68 -46.22
CA ASP A 889 31.55 8.42 -45.77
C ASP A 889 31.77 9.74 -46.56
N PHE A 890 30.82 10.07 -47.40
CA PHE A 890 30.73 11.27 -48.21
C PHE A 890 31.97 11.64 -49.05
N SER A 891 32.92 10.71 -49.21
CA SER A 891 34.12 10.90 -49.99
C SER A 891 33.83 11.07 -51.50
N ASP A 892 32.87 10.31 -52.01
CA ASP A 892 32.59 10.23 -53.44
C ASP A 892 31.10 10.44 -53.81
N SER A 893 30.16 10.29 -52.88
CA SER A 893 28.72 10.39 -53.14
C SER A 893 27.89 10.83 -51.96
N ASN A 894 26.74 11.46 -52.21
CA ASN A 894 25.77 11.85 -51.21
C ASN A 894 24.47 11.03 -51.43
N PRO A 895 24.13 10.06 -50.58
CA PRO A 895 22.88 9.31 -50.67
C PRO A 895 21.68 10.07 -50.10
N PHE A 896 21.84 11.27 -49.60
CA PHE A 896 20.79 12.11 -49.05
C PHE A 896 20.32 13.18 -50.04
N ASN A 897 19.04 13.53 -49.99
CA ASN A 897 18.39 14.45 -50.93
C ASN A 897 18.71 15.95 -50.72
N GLY A 898 19.80 16.30 -50.05
CA GLY A 898 20.20 17.69 -49.76
C GLY A 898 21.56 17.77 -49.11
N GLY A 899 21.95 19.00 -48.65
CA GLY A 899 23.26 19.32 -48.17
C GLY A 899 24.29 19.52 -49.27
N VAL A 900 25.50 19.87 -48.87
CA VAL A 900 26.62 20.14 -49.80
C VAL A 900 27.80 19.28 -49.39
N LEU A 901 28.40 18.54 -50.32
CA LEU A 901 29.66 17.84 -50.06
C LEU A 901 30.80 18.83 -49.97
N ALA A 902 31.45 18.87 -48.81
CA ALA A 902 32.59 19.73 -48.52
C ALA A 902 33.64 18.95 -47.74
N ASP A 903 34.85 18.86 -48.24
CA ASP A 903 36.00 18.20 -47.61
C ASP A 903 35.72 16.73 -47.18
N GLY A 904 34.95 16.01 -47.96
CA GLY A 904 34.56 14.60 -47.66
C GLY A 904 33.49 14.49 -46.59
N GLN A 905 32.74 15.53 -46.26
CA GLN A 905 31.64 15.53 -45.32
C GLN A 905 30.37 16.13 -45.91
N LEU A 906 29.21 15.83 -45.33
CA LEU A 906 27.94 16.44 -45.72
C LEU A 906 27.68 17.68 -44.86
N LEU A 907 27.88 18.86 -45.42
CA LEU A 907 27.59 20.15 -44.77
C LEU A 907 26.11 20.50 -45.00
N ILE A 908 25.41 20.78 -43.90
CA ILE A 908 24.04 21.26 -43.87
C ILE A 908 23.98 22.57 -43.09
N THR A 909 23.48 23.64 -43.76
CA THR A 909 23.26 24.93 -43.16
C THR A 909 21.77 25.23 -43.09
N GLY A 910 21.28 25.68 -41.94
CA GLY A 910 19.91 26.08 -41.73
C GLY A 910 19.53 27.36 -42.51
N ASN A 911 18.27 27.71 -42.48
CA ASN A 911 17.73 28.89 -43.17
C ASN A 911 16.97 29.75 -42.13
N MET A 912 17.06 31.08 -42.23
CA MET A 912 16.40 32.01 -41.31
C MET A 912 14.88 32.02 -41.41
N ASP A 913 14.32 31.52 -42.51
CA ASP A 913 12.87 31.54 -42.77
C ASP A 913 12.16 30.20 -42.56
N HIS A 914 12.88 29.09 -42.72
CA HIS A 914 12.33 27.73 -42.61
C HIS A 914 13.39 26.70 -42.22
N ASP A 915 12.93 25.54 -41.75
CA ASP A 915 13.77 24.38 -41.43
C ASP A 915 14.27 23.72 -42.74
N ILE A 916 15.54 23.31 -42.71
CA ILE A 916 16.16 22.52 -43.77
C ILE A 916 16.10 21.03 -43.31
N TRP A 917 15.39 20.20 -44.08
CA TRP A 917 15.30 18.77 -43.84
C TRP A 917 16.02 18.03 -44.99
N VAL A 918 16.87 17.10 -44.60
CA VAL A 918 17.68 16.30 -45.51
C VAL A 918 17.46 14.84 -45.18
N TRP A 919 16.88 14.06 -46.10
CA TRP A 919 16.51 12.68 -45.91
C TRP A 919 17.33 11.74 -46.78
N LEU A 920 17.55 10.52 -46.29
CA LEU A 920 18.09 9.44 -47.10
C LEU A 920 17.18 9.18 -48.29
N ASP A 921 17.75 9.06 -49.49
CA ASP A 921 16.99 8.87 -50.75
C ASP A 921 16.54 7.39 -50.87
N GLU A 922 15.25 7.15 -51.12
CA GLU A 922 14.69 5.81 -51.22
C GLU A 922 15.19 5.03 -52.45
N THR A 923 15.90 5.67 -53.34
CA THR A 923 16.40 5.06 -54.61
C THR A 923 17.81 4.51 -54.52
N SER A 924 18.49 4.64 -53.36
CA SER A 924 19.83 4.08 -53.16
C SER A 924 19.73 2.67 -52.56
N GLU A 925 19.52 1.67 -53.44
CA GLU A 925 19.74 0.24 -53.08
C GLU A 925 21.24 -0.06 -53.04
#